data_58a307b34b93fe2f2c2ce4c1427dfae6
#
_entry.id   58a307b34b93fe2f2c2ce4c1427dfae6
#
_cell.length_a   1.000
_cell.length_b   1.000
_cell.length_c   1.000
_cell.angle_alpha   90.00
_cell.angle_beta   90.00
_cell.angle_gamma   90.00
#
_symmetry.space_group_name_H-M   'P 1'
#
loop_
_entity.id
_entity.type
_entity.pdbx_description
1 polymer ?
#
loop_
_entity_poly.entity_id
_entity_poly.type
_entity_poly.pdbx_seq_one_letter_code
_entity_poly.pdbx_strand_id
1 'polypeptide(L)'
;MNFNDQNLASRYALIVHNCAATRTIPAQVRSRSPSSSAQRQLDEADLFMDLIKDVANELDIDVLCHKILVNVCLLTSADRGSLFLAKGTPPNRYLQAKLFDVTRDTDLYDALSIARTQEIRIPFGVGVAGLAAQTKHPINIKNAYADPRFNSEIDARTGYKTELILCMPICNCEGDVVGVAQIINKTDGSKEFSARDVEVFRRYLTFCGIGIQNAQLFESSVLEYKRNQILLALARSIFEEQSNLECLVTKIMTEARELLKCERCAVFILDTDHCESSHLERIVQRPGGRPSGTPALPPPAPTRFHTLFELAAKHSRTTLTPRHDIKSTLACIALAVARSNKALNISDVDEWRKENNMVISDPTTDDAVNVRTMLCMPIVNANKDVIGVAQLINKENGSQFTDGDISIFEAFAIFCGLGIHNTQMYENACKLMAKQKVALECLSYHATASAEDTKKLCDDVIPSAEIYNLYSYKFHDFDLSDEDTCRATLRMFLQCNLVEKFHIPYEVLCRWILSVKKNYRPVKYHNWRHALNVAQTMFAMLKTGKMERFMSDLEILGLLVACLCHDLDHRGTNNAFQTKTESPLAILYSTSTMEHHHFDQCVMILNSESNNIFQALSPCDYKDVMRVVETAILSTDLAMYFKKKSKFLELVENGEFDWQSQEKKELLCGMMMTACDVSAIAKPWEVQHKVAKLVADEFFDQGDLEKLQLNQQPIAMMDREKKDELPQMQVGFIDMICLPLYKVLSDTFPWIQPLYTGTMENRQRWQDLAEKVEMGLTWIDHDTIDKPIEEFTASNEAIKDVELTVTTLNCTRPVSDSSNMALVKPIKTSFHSLRRGKTSNLSSRPTRSKLTRSLYAAPSSREERERTVREEKPATEVASQTNKASKHKGRLCHML
;
A
#
# COMPACT_ATOMS: atom_id res chain seq x y z
N MET A 1 18.91 20.46 -9.62
CA MET A 1 19.65 21.12 -10.72
C MET A 1 18.69 21.34 -11.87
N ASN A 2 17.96 22.47 -11.79
CA ASN A 2 17.01 22.91 -12.83
C ASN A 2 17.75 23.79 -13.83
N PHE A 3 18.22 23.21 -14.91
CA PHE A 3 18.77 24.00 -16.03
C PHE A 3 18.68 23.14 -17.32
N ASN A 4 17.51 22.95 -17.90
CA ASN A 4 17.35 22.60 -19.31
C ASN A 4 15.90 22.66 -19.84
N ASP A 5 14.87 22.65 -18.97
CA ASP A 5 13.48 22.55 -19.46
C ASP A 5 12.91 23.87 -20.01
N GLN A 6 13.43 25.03 -19.55
CA GLN A 6 12.97 26.32 -20.07
C GLN A 6 13.57 26.65 -21.46
N ASN A 7 14.71 26.06 -21.84
CA ASN A 7 15.32 26.31 -23.13
C ASN A 7 14.69 25.50 -24.28
N LEU A 8 14.14 24.32 -24.01
CA LEU A 8 13.42 23.53 -25.03
C LEU A 8 12.01 24.10 -25.30
N ALA A 9 11.26 24.44 -24.26
CA ALA A 9 9.94 25.08 -24.40
C ALA A 9 10.04 26.45 -25.08
N SER A 10 11.08 27.25 -24.77
CA SER A 10 11.31 28.52 -25.42
C SER A 10 11.76 28.36 -26.89
N ARG A 11 12.53 27.33 -27.23
CA ARG A 11 12.87 27.02 -28.63
C ARG A 11 11.66 26.50 -29.41
N TYR A 12 10.77 25.71 -28.79
CA TYR A 12 9.51 25.29 -29.40
C TYR A 12 8.54 26.46 -29.60
N ALA A 13 8.41 27.36 -28.63
CA ALA A 13 7.60 28.56 -28.75
C ALA A 13 8.15 29.53 -29.83
N LEU A 14 9.49 29.62 -29.99
CA LEU A 14 10.11 30.45 -31.05
C LEU A 14 9.90 29.82 -32.44
N ILE A 15 9.89 28.48 -32.56
CA ILE A 15 9.63 27.79 -33.83
C ILE A 15 8.16 27.92 -34.21
N VAL A 16 7.23 27.82 -33.27
CA VAL A 16 5.79 28.00 -33.51
C VAL A 16 5.45 29.47 -33.82
N HIS A 17 6.13 30.42 -33.17
CA HIS A 17 5.87 31.86 -33.43
C HIS A 17 6.51 32.37 -34.74
N ASN A 18 7.58 31.73 -35.25
CA ASN A 18 8.16 32.08 -36.55
C ASN A 18 7.41 31.43 -37.73
N CYS A 19 6.62 30.40 -37.53
CA CYS A 19 5.78 29.80 -38.56
C CYS A 19 4.45 30.54 -38.80
N ALA A 20 4.02 31.40 -37.87
CA ALA A 20 2.80 32.20 -38.02
C ALA A 20 3.00 33.49 -38.84
N ALA A 21 4.23 33.78 -39.28
CA ALA A 21 4.46 34.86 -40.23
C ALA A 21 4.21 34.31 -41.66
N THR A 22 2.95 34.18 -42.00
CA THR A 22 2.50 34.14 -43.41
C THR A 22 3.21 35.26 -44.16
N ARG A 23 4.27 34.94 -44.86
CA ARG A 23 4.79 35.83 -45.90
C ARG A 23 3.76 35.88 -47.02
N THR A 24 2.89 36.85 -46.93
CA THR A 24 2.16 37.38 -48.08
C THR A 24 3.20 37.64 -49.16
N ILE A 25 3.14 36.85 -50.20
CA ILE A 25 3.85 37.11 -51.45
C ILE A 25 3.45 38.52 -51.90
N PRO A 26 4.36 39.47 -52.05
CA PRO A 26 3.97 40.83 -52.47
C PRO A 26 3.28 40.73 -53.83
N ALA A 27 2.11 41.34 -53.92
CA ALA A 27 1.36 41.49 -55.14
C ALA A 27 2.04 42.47 -56.15
N GLN A 28 3.33 42.33 -56.36
CA GLN A 28 4.05 43.16 -57.35
C GLN A 28 4.74 42.28 -58.41
N VAL A 29 3.94 41.45 -59.05
CA VAL A 29 4.29 40.94 -60.43
C VAL A 29 3.11 41.24 -61.34
N ARG A 30 2.79 42.53 -61.48
CA ARG A 30 2.02 43.02 -62.66
C ARG A 30 2.83 44.12 -63.32
N SER A 31 3.31 43.80 -64.49
CA SER A 31 3.94 44.59 -65.48
C SER A 31 5.47 44.36 -65.65
N ARG A 32 5.79 43.31 -66.29
CA ARG A 32 6.97 43.22 -67.17
C ARG A 32 6.58 42.54 -68.45
N SER A 33 6.84 43.23 -69.57
CA SER A 33 6.70 42.79 -70.91
C SER A 33 7.39 41.42 -71.22
N PRO A 34 6.96 40.62 -72.14
CA PRO A 34 7.36 39.24 -72.41
C PRO A 34 8.85 39.12 -72.69
N SER A 35 9.62 38.77 -71.68
CA SER A 35 10.99 38.33 -71.87
C SER A 35 10.96 36.82 -72.31
N SER A 36 11.93 36.43 -73.10
CA SER A 36 12.18 35.18 -73.79
C SER A 36 11.67 33.94 -73.09
N SER A 37 11.29 32.88 -73.84
CA SER A 37 10.81 31.61 -73.34
C SER A 37 11.75 30.95 -72.30
N ALA A 38 13.08 31.23 -72.40
CA ALA A 38 14.08 30.77 -71.44
C ALA A 38 13.99 31.42 -70.05
N GLN A 39 13.59 32.71 -69.97
CA GLN A 39 13.43 33.45 -68.70
C GLN A 39 12.18 32.94 -67.95
N ARG A 40 11.09 32.64 -68.64
CA ARG A 40 9.86 32.02 -68.06
C ARG A 40 10.11 30.64 -67.52
N GLN A 41 10.98 29.82 -68.21
CA GLN A 41 11.35 28.48 -67.75
C GLN A 41 12.24 28.53 -66.49
N LEU A 42 13.11 29.51 -66.38
CA LEU A 42 13.92 29.75 -65.16
C LEU A 42 13.06 30.23 -63.98
N ASP A 43 12.11 31.13 -64.16
CA ASP A 43 11.18 31.62 -63.16
C ASP A 43 10.25 30.49 -62.66
N GLU A 44 9.82 29.57 -63.59
CA GLU A 44 9.01 28.38 -63.17
C GLU A 44 9.84 27.36 -62.42
N ALA A 45 11.13 27.16 -62.78
CA ALA A 45 12.03 26.23 -62.07
C ALA A 45 12.36 26.70 -60.68
N ASP A 46 12.60 28.02 -60.50
CA ASP A 46 12.86 28.64 -59.23
C ASP A 46 11.63 28.54 -58.28
N LEU A 47 10.46 28.82 -58.79
CA LEU A 47 9.20 28.64 -58.05
C LEU A 47 9.00 27.18 -57.60
N PHE A 48 9.24 26.24 -58.52
CA PHE A 48 9.14 24.80 -58.19
C PHE A 48 10.11 24.37 -57.08
N MET A 49 11.37 24.86 -57.15
CA MET A 49 12.36 24.60 -56.11
C MET A 49 12.00 25.20 -54.77
N ASP A 50 11.41 26.41 -54.73
CA ASP A 50 10.98 27.03 -53.51
C ASP A 50 9.80 26.28 -52.85
N LEU A 51 8.84 25.77 -53.66
CA LEU A 51 7.75 24.92 -53.20
C LEU A 51 8.25 23.58 -52.63
N ILE A 52 9.32 23.00 -53.24
CA ILE A 52 9.96 21.79 -52.71
C ILE A 52 10.65 22.07 -51.40
N LYS A 53 11.41 23.18 -51.27
CA LYS A 53 12.03 23.55 -49.99
C LYS A 53 11.03 23.75 -48.85
N ASP A 54 9.86 24.35 -49.14
CA ASP A 54 8.82 24.57 -48.17
C ASP A 54 8.24 23.25 -47.65
N VAL A 55 8.08 22.28 -48.53
CA VAL A 55 7.60 20.92 -48.15
C VAL A 55 8.67 20.09 -47.45
N ALA A 56 9.93 20.20 -47.90
CA ALA A 56 11.04 19.39 -47.37
C ALA A 56 11.44 19.76 -45.93
N ASN A 57 11.15 21.01 -45.51
CA ASN A 57 11.45 21.50 -44.16
C ASN A 57 10.32 21.32 -43.15
N GLU A 58 9.13 20.84 -43.59
CA GLU A 58 7.97 20.67 -42.73
C GLU A 58 7.94 19.28 -42.12
N LEU A 59 7.86 19.22 -40.80
CA LEU A 59 7.82 17.97 -40.02
C LEU A 59 6.45 17.71 -39.39
N ASP A 60 5.56 18.70 -39.36
CA ASP A 60 4.17 18.50 -38.96
C ASP A 60 3.39 17.91 -40.12
N ILE A 61 2.88 16.71 -39.97
CA ILE A 61 2.21 15.99 -41.06
C ILE A 61 0.93 16.66 -41.54
N ASP A 62 0.23 17.40 -40.67
CA ASP A 62 -0.99 18.11 -40.98
C ASP A 62 -0.69 19.34 -41.84
N VAL A 63 0.26 20.15 -41.42
CA VAL A 63 0.76 21.30 -42.13
C VAL A 63 1.38 20.89 -43.46
N LEU A 64 2.18 19.82 -43.47
CA LEU A 64 2.80 19.27 -44.65
C LEU A 64 1.79 18.87 -45.72
N CYS A 65 0.77 18.07 -45.35
CA CYS A 65 -0.28 17.63 -46.26
C CYS A 65 -1.09 18.81 -46.84
N HIS A 66 -1.34 19.85 -46.03
CA HIS A 66 -2.01 21.06 -46.47
C HIS A 66 -1.17 21.82 -47.50
N LYS A 67 0.10 22.07 -47.23
CA LYS A 67 1.04 22.70 -48.15
C LYS A 67 1.14 21.92 -49.44
N ILE A 68 1.20 20.60 -49.41
CA ILE A 68 1.22 19.74 -50.58
C ILE A 68 0.02 20.03 -51.48
N LEU A 69 -1.22 20.04 -50.95
CA LEU A 69 -2.43 20.27 -51.70
C LEU A 69 -2.52 21.67 -52.28
N VAL A 70 -2.25 22.71 -51.48
CA VAL A 70 -2.24 24.10 -51.94
C VAL A 70 -1.25 24.27 -53.07
N ASN A 71 -0.02 23.77 -52.94
CA ASN A 71 1.02 23.87 -53.95
C ASN A 71 0.68 23.10 -55.22
N VAL A 72 0.08 21.93 -55.11
CA VAL A 72 -0.39 21.16 -56.29
C VAL A 72 -1.49 21.90 -57.00
N CYS A 73 -2.49 22.45 -56.32
CA CYS A 73 -3.54 23.27 -56.93
C CYS A 73 -2.94 24.51 -57.63
N LEU A 74 -1.90 25.11 -57.07
CA LEU A 74 -1.18 26.21 -57.74
C LEU A 74 -0.46 25.79 -59.01
N LEU A 75 0.34 24.70 -58.95
CA LEU A 75 1.14 24.21 -60.05
C LEU A 75 0.33 23.70 -61.25
N THR A 76 -0.87 23.11 -60.98
CA THR A 76 -1.69 22.46 -62.00
C THR A 76 -2.92 23.27 -62.39
N SER A 77 -3.12 24.47 -61.76
CA SER A 77 -4.39 25.22 -61.87
C SER A 77 -5.66 24.39 -61.53
N ALA A 78 -5.50 23.43 -60.63
CA ALA A 78 -6.63 22.67 -60.14
C ALA A 78 -7.51 23.52 -59.19
N ASP A 79 -8.79 23.24 -59.17
CA ASP A 79 -9.79 23.89 -58.32
C ASP A 79 -9.65 23.40 -56.86
N ARG A 80 -9.61 22.09 -56.71
CA ARG A 80 -9.56 21.44 -55.39
C ARG A 80 -8.62 20.23 -55.37
N GLY A 81 -8.15 19.93 -54.17
CA GLY A 81 -7.33 18.75 -53.91
C GLY A 81 -7.74 17.99 -52.68
N SER A 82 -7.49 16.69 -52.68
CA SER A 82 -7.68 15.79 -51.54
C SER A 82 -6.44 14.89 -51.40
N LEU A 83 -6.04 14.66 -50.16
CA LEU A 83 -4.88 13.79 -49.86
C LEU A 83 -5.29 12.67 -48.93
N PHE A 84 -4.95 11.47 -49.31
CA PHE A 84 -5.21 10.25 -48.54
C PHE A 84 -3.87 9.61 -48.16
N LEU A 85 -3.73 9.25 -46.88
CA LEU A 85 -2.56 8.50 -46.39
C LEU A 85 -2.84 7.00 -46.37
N ALA A 86 -1.85 6.20 -46.76
CA ALA A 86 -1.94 4.76 -46.68
C ALA A 86 -1.77 4.26 -45.25
N LYS A 87 -2.68 3.39 -44.80
CA LYS A 87 -2.70 2.76 -43.48
C LYS A 87 -2.89 1.25 -43.59
N GLY A 88 -2.58 0.52 -42.52
CA GLY A 88 -2.73 -0.93 -42.47
C GLY A 88 -1.56 -1.70 -43.08
N THR A 89 -1.51 -3.00 -42.81
CA THR A 89 -0.51 -3.94 -43.34
C THR A 89 -1.11 -4.81 -44.42
N PRO A 90 -0.34 -5.31 -45.42
CA PRO A 90 -0.88 -6.27 -46.37
C PRO A 90 -1.46 -7.52 -45.67
N PRO A 91 -2.61 -8.07 -46.13
CA PRO A 91 -3.42 -7.65 -47.31
C PRO A 91 -4.42 -6.52 -47.05
N ASN A 92 -4.61 -6.05 -45.80
CA ASN A 92 -5.70 -5.15 -45.42
C ASN A 92 -5.28 -3.66 -45.47
N ARG A 93 -4.57 -3.24 -46.53
CA ARG A 93 -4.21 -1.84 -46.75
C ARG A 93 -5.41 -1.00 -47.20
N TYR A 94 -5.52 0.21 -46.65
CA TYR A 94 -6.54 1.17 -47.06
C TYR A 94 -5.97 2.61 -47.05
N LEU A 95 -6.65 3.47 -47.77
CA LEU A 95 -6.40 4.91 -47.78
C LEU A 95 -7.33 5.58 -46.76
N GLN A 96 -6.82 6.41 -45.93
CA GLN A 96 -7.60 7.26 -44.99
C GLN A 96 -7.46 8.72 -45.44
N ALA A 97 -8.58 9.41 -45.62
CA ALA A 97 -8.54 10.85 -45.90
C ALA A 97 -7.84 11.60 -44.77
N LYS A 98 -6.76 12.30 -45.12
CA LYS A 98 -6.05 13.19 -44.22
C LYS A 98 -6.56 14.60 -44.34
N LEU A 99 -6.72 15.07 -45.58
CA LEU A 99 -7.33 16.32 -45.96
C LEU A 99 -8.23 16.07 -47.13
N PHE A 100 -9.39 16.75 -47.19
CA PHE A 100 -10.39 16.56 -48.17
C PHE A 100 -10.93 17.90 -48.71
N ASP A 101 -11.08 18.05 -49.98
CA ASP A 101 -11.69 19.17 -50.66
C ASP A 101 -11.04 20.55 -50.42
N VAL A 102 -9.68 20.54 -50.37
CA VAL A 102 -8.85 21.73 -50.09
C VAL A 102 -8.70 22.58 -51.34
N THR A 103 -9.00 23.84 -51.25
CA THR A 103 -8.78 24.89 -52.27
C THR A 103 -7.52 25.69 -51.95
N ARG A 104 -7.15 26.63 -52.83
CA ARG A 104 -5.98 27.52 -52.60
C ARG A 104 -6.12 28.43 -51.38
N ASP A 105 -7.41 28.78 -51.04
CA ASP A 105 -7.77 29.72 -50.01
C ASP A 105 -8.28 29.03 -48.70
N THR A 106 -8.31 27.68 -48.66
CA THR A 106 -8.76 26.92 -47.51
C THR A 106 -7.74 26.96 -46.40
N ASP A 107 -8.10 27.42 -45.21
CA ASP A 107 -7.26 27.41 -44.04
C ASP A 107 -7.05 25.95 -43.50
N LEU A 108 -5.91 25.72 -42.89
CA LEU A 108 -5.55 24.39 -42.34
C LEU A 108 -6.58 23.89 -41.31
N TYR A 109 -7.05 24.76 -40.42
CA TYR A 109 -8.02 24.39 -39.39
C TYR A 109 -9.35 23.92 -40.00
N ASP A 110 -9.85 24.64 -41.03
CA ASP A 110 -11.07 24.29 -41.73
C ASP A 110 -10.92 22.94 -42.50
N ALA A 111 -9.80 22.77 -43.17
CA ALA A 111 -9.49 21.53 -43.87
C ALA A 111 -9.46 20.29 -42.95
N LEU A 112 -8.88 20.43 -41.74
CA LEU A 112 -8.83 19.38 -40.74
C LEU A 112 -10.21 19.09 -40.12
N SER A 113 -11.03 20.14 -39.91
CA SER A 113 -12.38 19.97 -39.36
C SER A 113 -13.28 19.18 -40.30
N ILE A 114 -13.19 19.44 -41.61
CA ILE A 114 -13.90 18.70 -42.67
C ILE A 114 -13.44 17.24 -42.70
N ALA A 115 -12.14 17.00 -42.65
CA ALA A 115 -11.59 15.64 -42.69
C ALA A 115 -11.99 14.80 -41.48
N ARG A 116 -12.11 15.40 -40.28
CA ARG A 116 -12.56 14.73 -39.04
C ARG A 116 -14.03 14.37 -39.02
N THR A 117 -14.88 15.19 -39.68
CA THR A 117 -16.31 14.92 -39.74
C THR A 117 -16.66 13.85 -40.79
N GLN A 118 -15.81 13.62 -41.80
CA GLN A 118 -16.04 12.72 -42.89
C GLN A 118 -15.07 11.52 -42.92
N GLU A 119 -14.94 10.75 -41.91
CA GLU A 119 -13.96 9.64 -41.84
C GLU A 119 -14.02 8.72 -43.10
N ILE A 120 -13.39 9.16 -44.20
CA ILE A 120 -13.38 8.45 -45.46
C ILE A 120 -12.25 7.42 -45.46
N ARG A 121 -12.62 6.14 -45.58
CA ARG A 121 -11.66 5.01 -45.72
C ARG A 121 -11.90 4.32 -47.04
N ILE A 122 -10.87 4.16 -47.87
CA ILE A 122 -10.94 3.56 -49.22
C ILE A 122 -9.99 2.38 -49.28
N PRO A 123 -10.46 1.13 -49.40
CA PRO A 123 -9.57 -0.01 -49.58
C PRO A 123 -8.74 0.13 -50.87
N PHE A 124 -7.52 -0.42 -50.87
CA PHE A 124 -6.71 -0.49 -52.08
C PHE A 124 -7.49 -1.26 -53.19
N GLY A 125 -7.46 -0.75 -54.41
CA GLY A 125 -8.19 -1.31 -55.56
C GLY A 125 -9.63 -0.84 -55.73
N VAL A 126 -10.19 -0.07 -54.76
CA VAL A 126 -11.57 0.41 -54.81
C VAL A 126 -11.59 1.89 -55.22
N GLY A 127 -12.42 2.23 -56.18
CA GLY A 127 -12.57 3.62 -56.70
C GLY A 127 -11.30 4.12 -57.39
N VAL A 128 -11.29 5.44 -57.72
CA VAL A 128 -10.16 6.06 -58.47
C VAL A 128 -8.90 6.10 -57.60
N ALA A 129 -9.00 6.54 -56.36
CA ALA A 129 -7.85 6.69 -55.45
C ALA A 129 -7.29 5.33 -55.01
N GLY A 130 -8.17 4.36 -54.66
CA GLY A 130 -7.73 3.01 -54.24
C GLY A 130 -7.05 2.25 -55.39
N LEU A 131 -7.55 2.45 -56.64
CA LEU A 131 -6.94 1.84 -57.84
C LEU A 131 -5.57 2.49 -58.15
N ALA A 132 -5.45 3.81 -58.03
CA ALA A 132 -4.15 4.50 -58.16
C ALA A 132 -3.15 4.01 -57.15
N ALA A 133 -3.56 3.76 -55.90
CA ALA A 133 -2.71 3.18 -54.85
C ALA A 133 -2.26 1.73 -55.20
N GLN A 134 -3.16 0.89 -55.68
CA GLN A 134 -2.89 -0.50 -56.02
C GLN A 134 -1.98 -0.64 -57.23
N THR A 135 -2.27 0.13 -58.29
CA THR A 135 -1.52 0.04 -59.55
C THR A 135 -0.22 0.80 -59.55
N LYS A 136 -0.03 1.72 -58.63
CA LYS A 136 1.08 2.67 -58.57
C LYS A 136 1.18 3.54 -59.86
N HIS A 137 0.10 3.71 -60.59
CA HIS A 137 0.06 4.51 -61.84
C HIS A 137 -0.93 5.69 -61.68
N PRO A 138 -0.64 6.82 -62.33
CA PRO A 138 -1.56 7.97 -62.35
C PRO A 138 -2.82 7.62 -63.15
N ILE A 139 -3.96 8.16 -62.68
CA ILE A 139 -5.26 8.03 -63.36
C ILE A 139 -5.74 9.42 -63.71
N ASN A 140 -5.87 9.72 -65.02
CA ASN A 140 -6.37 10.96 -65.57
C ASN A 140 -7.70 10.75 -66.24
N ILE A 141 -8.79 11.39 -65.75
CA ILE A 141 -10.18 11.21 -66.19
C ILE A 141 -10.71 12.57 -66.74
N LYS A 142 -11.14 12.60 -68.00
CA LYS A 142 -11.66 13.81 -68.68
C LYS A 142 -13.17 14.02 -68.48
N ASN A 143 -13.89 12.98 -68.07
CA ASN A 143 -15.29 13.06 -67.73
C ASN A 143 -15.59 12.05 -66.62
N ALA A 144 -15.68 12.57 -65.39
CA ALA A 144 -15.85 11.74 -64.20
C ALA A 144 -17.14 10.93 -64.20
N TYR A 145 -18.23 11.49 -64.62
CA TYR A 145 -19.55 10.80 -64.69
C TYR A 145 -19.62 9.71 -65.75
N ALA A 146 -18.75 9.71 -66.73
CA ALA A 146 -18.66 8.64 -67.72
C ALA A 146 -17.74 7.50 -67.33
N ASP A 147 -16.99 7.65 -66.26
CA ASP A 147 -16.02 6.64 -65.79
C ASP A 147 -16.63 5.76 -64.69
N PRO A 148 -16.73 4.44 -64.89
CA PRO A 148 -17.37 3.52 -63.94
C PRO A 148 -16.66 3.42 -62.59
N ARG A 149 -15.44 3.94 -62.44
CA ARG A 149 -14.67 3.96 -61.20
C ARG A 149 -15.01 5.16 -60.31
N PHE A 150 -15.69 6.15 -60.82
CA PHE A 150 -16.09 7.36 -60.13
C PHE A 150 -17.31 7.10 -59.23
N ASN A 151 -17.22 7.50 -57.96
CA ASN A 151 -18.34 7.47 -57.02
C ASN A 151 -18.98 8.87 -56.91
N SER A 152 -20.19 9.01 -57.42
CA SER A 152 -20.94 10.29 -57.42
C SER A 152 -21.61 10.63 -56.08
N GLU A 153 -21.59 9.72 -55.09
CA GLU A 153 -22.22 10.00 -53.78
C GLU A 153 -21.61 11.22 -53.08
N ILE A 154 -20.33 11.48 -53.29
CA ILE A 154 -19.63 12.60 -52.69
C ILE A 154 -20.12 13.92 -53.29
N ASP A 155 -20.25 13.97 -54.61
CA ASP A 155 -20.79 15.12 -55.32
C ASP A 155 -22.25 15.37 -54.91
N ALA A 156 -23.02 14.33 -54.71
CA ALA A 156 -24.41 14.43 -54.22
C ALA A 156 -24.51 15.01 -52.81
N ARG A 157 -23.55 14.70 -51.96
CA ARG A 157 -23.53 15.24 -50.58
C ARG A 157 -22.98 16.65 -50.50
N THR A 158 -21.96 17.00 -51.28
CA THR A 158 -21.31 18.31 -51.27
C THR A 158 -21.97 19.34 -52.14
N GLY A 159 -22.82 18.91 -53.09
CA GLY A 159 -23.44 19.78 -54.14
C GLY A 159 -22.43 20.25 -55.17
N TYR A 160 -21.21 19.72 -55.18
CA TYR A 160 -20.14 20.06 -56.09
C TYR A 160 -20.13 19.09 -57.28
N LYS A 161 -19.92 19.58 -58.50
CA LYS A 161 -19.90 18.77 -59.71
C LYS A 161 -18.45 18.51 -60.15
N THR A 162 -17.98 17.28 -60.01
CA THR A 162 -16.67 16.83 -60.47
C THR A 162 -16.71 16.47 -61.96
N GLU A 163 -15.98 17.21 -62.81
CA GLU A 163 -15.85 16.92 -64.23
C GLU A 163 -14.55 16.26 -64.58
N LEU A 164 -13.44 16.78 -64.05
CA LEU A 164 -12.08 16.30 -64.34
C LEU A 164 -11.44 15.72 -63.07
N ILE A 165 -10.74 14.60 -63.19
CA ILE A 165 -10.00 13.99 -62.08
C ILE A 165 -8.60 13.64 -62.54
N LEU A 166 -7.60 14.08 -61.79
CA LEU A 166 -6.24 13.54 -61.87
C LEU A 166 -5.84 13.00 -60.50
N CYS A 167 -5.64 11.70 -60.42
CA CYS A 167 -5.30 10.96 -59.22
C CYS A 167 -3.87 10.40 -59.35
N MET A 168 -3.01 10.65 -58.38
CA MET A 168 -1.60 10.32 -58.44
C MET A 168 -1.15 9.64 -57.13
N PRO A 169 -0.52 8.45 -57.17
CA PRO A 169 0.11 7.83 -56.02
C PRO A 169 1.29 8.61 -55.55
N ILE A 170 1.48 8.70 -54.26
CA ILE A 170 2.66 9.26 -53.56
C ILE A 170 3.48 8.08 -53.07
N CYS A 171 4.70 7.93 -53.59
CA CYS A 171 5.57 6.82 -53.23
C CYS A 171 6.75 7.32 -52.39
N ASN A 172 7.26 6.50 -51.46
CA ASN A 172 8.49 6.72 -50.72
C ASN A 172 9.72 6.34 -51.60
N CYS A 173 10.92 6.46 -51.01
CA CYS A 173 12.17 6.11 -51.66
C CYS A 173 12.29 4.62 -52.07
N GLU A 174 11.56 3.74 -51.39
CA GLU A 174 11.51 2.29 -51.62
C GLU A 174 10.49 1.91 -52.68
N GLY A 175 9.73 2.89 -53.18
CA GLY A 175 8.67 2.68 -54.16
C GLY A 175 7.35 2.20 -53.56
N ASP A 176 7.20 2.27 -52.24
CA ASP A 176 5.95 1.94 -51.56
C ASP A 176 5.01 3.15 -51.51
N VAL A 177 3.69 2.88 -51.70
CA VAL A 177 2.68 3.93 -51.66
C VAL A 177 2.46 4.37 -50.21
N VAL A 178 2.82 5.61 -49.88
CA VAL A 178 2.59 6.28 -48.59
C VAL A 178 1.29 7.08 -48.56
N GLY A 179 0.77 7.42 -49.77
CA GLY A 179 -0.46 8.14 -49.90
C GLY A 179 -0.94 8.26 -51.34
N VAL A 180 -2.02 8.96 -51.55
CA VAL A 180 -2.57 9.32 -52.86
C VAL A 180 -3.04 10.78 -52.82
N ALA A 181 -2.63 11.57 -53.79
CA ALA A 181 -3.18 12.92 -53.99
C ALA A 181 -4.13 12.89 -55.20
N GLN A 182 -5.31 13.46 -55.02
CA GLN A 182 -6.33 13.62 -56.05
C GLN A 182 -6.66 15.08 -56.21
N ILE A 183 -6.61 15.59 -57.45
CA ILE A 183 -7.05 16.93 -57.83
C ILE A 183 -8.20 16.87 -58.79
N ILE A 184 -9.10 17.83 -58.65
CA ILE A 184 -10.36 17.87 -59.43
C ILE A 184 -10.56 19.24 -60.03
N ASN A 185 -11.13 19.25 -61.22
CA ASN A 185 -11.48 20.40 -62.08
C ASN A 185 -10.31 21.38 -62.28
N LYS A 186 -10.39 22.22 -63.27
CA LYS A 186 -9.41 23.25 -63.57
C LYS A 186 -10.01 24.64 -63.48
N THR A 187 -9.29 25.60 -62.92
CA THR A 187 -9.72 27.02 -62.79
C THR A 187 -9.44 27.84 -64.06
N ASP A 188 -8.59 27.33 -64.98
CA ASP A 188 -8.21 28.00 -66.24
C ASP A 188 -9.16 27.72 -67.41
N GLY A 189 -10.29 27.01 -67.16
CA GLY A 189 -11.25 26.69 -68.20
C GLY A 189 -10.83 25.54 -69.13
N SER A 190 -9.70 24.88 -68.89
CA SER A 190 -9.26 23.70 -69.63
C SER A 190 -10.18 22.50 -69.36
N LYS A 191 -10.49 21.69 -70.44
CA LYS A 191 -11.37 20.53 -70.33
C LYS A 191 -10.59 19.21 -70.06
N GLU A 192 -9.32 19.31 -69.73
CA GLU A 192 -8.49 18.14 -69.42
C GLU A 192 -7.18 18.53 -68.66
N PHE A 193 -6.69 17.63 -67.84
CA PHE A 193 -5.35 17.76 -67.36
C PHE A 193 -4.36 17.30 -68.44
N SER A 194 -3.47 18.20 -68.88
CA SER A 194 -2.50 17.94 -69.94
C SER A 194 -1.38 17.00 -69.49
N ALA A 195 -0.64 16.44 -70.47
CA ALA A 195 0.53 15.63 -70.16
C ALA A 195 1.61 16.40 -69.32
N ARG A 196 1.69 17.74 -69.51
CA ARG A 196 2.52 18.63 -68.69
C ARG A 196 2.04 18.68 -67.24
N ASP A 197 0.74 18.80 -67.02
CA ASP A 197 0.19 18.81 -65.65
C ASP A 197 0.49 17.49 -64.94
N VAL A 198 0.32 16.36 -65.60
CA VAL A 198 0.65 15.03 -65.09
C VAL A 198 2.11 14.90 -64.70
N GLU A 199 3.05 15.42 -65.53
CA GLU A 199 4.46 15.33 -65.28
C GLU A 199 4.92 16.27 -64.14
N VAL A 200 4.40 17.49 -64.11
CA VAL A 200 4.69 18.42 -63.03
C VAL A 200 4.19 17.88 -61.69
N PHE A 201 2.95 17.34 -61.68
CA PHE A 201 2.35 16.74 -60.47
C PHE A 201 3.17 15.55 -60.02
N ARG A 202 3.58 14.66 -60.93
CA ARG A 202 4.41 13.48 -60.62
C ARG A 202 5.73 13.88 -59.96
N ARG A 203 6.46 14.81 -60.57
CA ARG A 203 7.75 15.30 -60.06
C ARG A 203 7.59 15.89 -58.65
N TYR A 204 6.58 16.73 -58.44
CA TYR A 204 6.34 17.34 -57.18
C TYR A 204 5.99 16.29 -56.10
N LEU A 205 5.10 15.35 -56.38
CA LEU A 205 4.73 14.31 -55.44
C LEU A 205 5.88 13.35 -55.09
N THR A 206 6.88 13.22 -55.95
CA THR A 206 8.10 12.42 -55.63
C THR A 206 8.82 13.00 -54.41
N PHE A 207 8.94 14.32 -54.34
CA PHE A 207 9.55 14.99 -53.19
C PHE A 207 8.58 15.01 -51.98
N CYS A 208 7.29 15.14 -52.22
CA CYS A 208 6.28 15.04 -51.15
C CYS A 208 6.28 13.69 -50.47
N GLY A 209 6.52 12.61 -51.18
CA GLY A 209 6.64 11.27 -50.59
C GLY A 209 7.77 11.16 -49.59
N ILE A 210 8.89 11.77 -49.89
CA ILE A 210 10.04 11.85 -48.95
C ILE A 210 9.65 12.69 -47.71
N GLY A 211 9.03 13.86 -47.95
CA GLY A 211 8.57 14.73 -46.85
C GLY A 211 7.59 14.04 -45.91
N ILE A 212 6.58 13.36 -46.46
CA ILE A 212 5.57 12.60 -45.69
C ILE A 212 6.25 11.49 -44.88
N GLN A 213 7.18 10.72 -45.49
CA GLN A 213 7.91 9.68 -44.77
C GLN A 213 8.77 10.26 -43.63
N ASN A 214 9.46 11.36 -43.87
CA ASN A 214 10.26 12.04 -42.83
C ASN A 214 9.37 12.55 -41.67
N ALA A 215 8.24 13.18 -41.99
CA ALA A 215 7.28 13.63 -40.97
C ALA A 215 6.71 12.47 -40.13
N GLN A 216 6.37 11.35 -40.77
CA GLN A 216 5.89 10.15 -40.05
C GLN A 216 6.98 9.53 -39.18
N LEU A 217 8.23 9.45 -39.65
CA LEU A 217 9.37 8.96 -38.87
C LEU A 217 9.65 9.90 -37.68
N PHE A 218 9.57 11.21 -37.90
CA PHE A 218 9.76 12.19 -36.84
C PHE A 218 8.66 12.08 -35.77
N GLU A 219 7.39 12.00 -36.16
CA GLU A 219 6.27 11.81 -35.24
C GLU A 219 6.46 10.52 -34.40
N SER A 220 6.84 9.42 -35.04
CA SER A 220 7.15 8.16 -34.37
C SER A 220 8.32 8.31 -33.39
N SER A 221 9.38 8.98 -33.79
CA SER A 221 10.56 9.22 -32.95
C SER A 221 10.23 10.09 -31.73
N VAL A 222 9.41 11.13 -31.89
CA VAL A 222 8.95 11.97 -30.79
C VAL A 222 8.09 11.16 -29.80
N LEU A 223 7.22 10.28 -30.28
CA LEU A 223 6.42 9.42 -29.45
C LEU A 223 7.31 8.43 -28.66
N GLU A 224 8.27 7.79 -29.31
CA GLU A 224 9.24 6.90 -28.66
C GLU A 224 10.10 7.64 -27.64
N TYR A 225 10.54 8.86 -27.95
CA TYR A 225 11.29 9.67 -27.01
C TYR A 225 10.47 9.99 -25.74
N LYS A 226 9.21 10.41 -25.90
CA LYS A 226 8.29 10.65 -24.77
C LYS A 226 8.10 9.39 -23.93
N ARG A 227 7.87 8.25 -24.57
CA ARG A 227 7.77 6.95 -23.92
C ARG A 227 9.02 6.64 -23.07
N ASN A 228 10.21 6.80 -23.64
CA ASN A 228 11.46 6.55 -22.94
C ASN A 228 11.67 7.50 -21.76
N GLN A 229 11.27 8.78 -21.87
CA GLN A 229 11.31 9.73 -20.75
C GLN A 229 10.42 9.30 -19.57
N ILE A 230 9.22 8.83 -19.84
CA ILE A 230 8.30 8.32 -18.80
C ILE A 230 8.91 7.08 -18.11
N LEU A 231 9.44 6.14 -18.89
CA LEU A 231 10.08 4.94 -18.32
C LEU A 231 11.30 5.27 -17.47
N LEU A 232 12.10 6.26 -17.87
CA LEU A 232 13.25 6.74 -17.08
C LEU A 232 12.80 7.46 -15.80
N ALA A 233 11.72 8.25 -15.85
CA ALA A 233 11.16 8.90 -14.67
C ALA A 233 10.61 7.88 -13.66
N LEU A 234 9.96 6.83 -14.15
CA LEU A 234 9.49 5.70 -13.31
C LEU A 234 10.66 4.96 -12.66
N ALA A 235 11.70 4.64 -13.44
CA ALA A 235 12.90 4.00 -12.90
C ALA A 235 13.51 4.83 -11.76
N ARG A 236 13.61 6.15 -11.94
CA ARG A 236 14.11 7.07 -10.89
C ARG A 236 13.21 7.03 -9.66
N SER A 237 11.89 7.03 -9.84
CA SER A 237 10.92 6.99 -8.73
C SER A 237 11.07 5.75 -7.86
N ILE A 238 11.39 4.59 -8.45
CA ILE A 238 11.61 3.34 -7.73
C ILE A 238 12.81 3.45 -6.77
N PHE A 239 13.86 4.21 -7.17
CA PHE A 239 15.02 4.43 -6.31
C PHE A 239 14.77 5.49 -5.23
N GLU A 240 13.90 6.47 -5.49
CA GLU A 240 13.58 7.54 -4.54
C GLU A 240 12.57 7.08 -3.47
N GLU A 241 11.63 6.19 -3.82
CA GLU A 241 10.49 5.77 -2.98
C GLU A 241 10.61 4.29 -2.60
N GLN A 242 11.63 3.95 -1.80
CA GLN A 242 11.88 2.56 -1.37
C GLN A 242 11.08 2.14 -0.14
N SER A 243 10.49 3.08 0.58
CA SER A 243 9.87 2.83 1.89
C SER A 243 8.34 2.71 1.85
N ASN A 244 7.68 3.12 0.76
CA ASN A 244 6.22 3.15 0.69
C ASN A 244 5.71 2.51 -0.61
N LEU A 245 5.29 1.25 -0.49
CA LEU A 245 4.75 0.47 -1.60
C LEU A 245 3.50 1.12 -2.23
N GLU A 246 2.63 1.70 -1.40
CA GLU A 246 1.38 2.33 -1.86
C GLU A 246 1.67 3.53 -2.77
N CYS A 247 2.55 4.44 -2.34
CA CYS A 247 2.95 5.59 -3.14
C CYS A 247 3.58 5.18 -4.47
N LEU A 248 4.47 4.18 -4.43
CA LEU A 248 5.15 3.67 -5.61
C LEU A 248 4.17 3.06 -6.62
N VAL A 249 3.33 2.12 -6.17
CA VAL A 249 2.36 1.44 -7.03
C VAL A 249 1.35 2.44 -7.59
N THR A 250 0.85 3.37 -6.77
CA THR A 250 -0.07 4.43 -7.22
C THR A 250 0.53 5.29 -8.32
N LYS A 251 1.81 5.67 -8.20
CA LYS A 251 2.52 6.46 -9.20
C LYS A 251 2.67 5.68 -10.51
N ILE A 252 3.11 4.42 -10.44
CA ILE A 252 3.24 3.56 -11.61
C ILE A 252 1.89 3.38 -12.31
N MET A 253 0.81 3.13 -11.55
CA MET A 253 -0.54 2.98 -12.10
C MET A 253 -1.05 4.26 -12.78
N THR A 254 -0.75 5.42 -12.20
CA THR A 254 -1.14 6.72 -12.77
C THR A 254 -0.48 6.94 -14.13
N GLU A 255 0.83 6.75 -14.21
CA GLU A 255 1.58 6.89 -15.45
C GLU A 255 1.17 5.86 -16.51
N ALA A 256 0.94 4.60 -16.09
CA ALA A 256 0.46 3.55 -17.01
C ALA A 256 -0.91 3.89 -17.59
N ARG A 257 -1.84 4.37 -16.76
CA ARG A 257 -3.19 4.78 -17.19
C ARG A 257 -3.15 5.94 -18.18
N GLU A 258 -2.33 6.96 -17.90
CA GLU A 258 -2.21 8.14 -18.76
C GLU A 258 -1.55 7.81 -20.11
N LEU A 259 -0.47 7.02 -20.10
CA LEU A 259 0.24 6.66 -21.33
C LEU A 259 -0.58 5.72 -22.22
N LEU A 260 -1.28 4.76 -21.62
CA LEU A 260 -2.06 3.75 -22.35
C LEU A 260 -3.52 4.15 -22.56
N LYS A 261 -3.93 5.31 -22.03
CA LYS A 261 -5.26 5.91 -22.16
C LYS A 261 -6.37 4.91 -21.83
N CYS A 262 -6.39 4.40 -20.61
CA CYS A 262 -7.42 3.50 -20.11
C CYS A 262 -8.22 4.11 -18.96
N GLU A 263 -9.44 3.64 -18.76
CA GLU A 263 -10.38 4.17 -17.75
C GLU A 263 -9.95 3.79 -16.34
N ARG A 264 -9.47 2.56 -16.15
CA ARG A 264 -9.12 2.01 -14.84
C ARG A 264 -7.82 1.19 -14.93
N CYS A 265 -7.07 1.19 -13.83
CA CYS A 265 -5.92 0.33 -13.62
C CYS A 265 -6.03 -0.34 -12.25
N ALA A 266 -5.70 -1.62 -12.16
CA ALA A 266 -5.69 -2.39 -10.91
C ALA A 266 -4.42 -3.21 -10.78
N VAL A 267 -3.88 -3.32 -9.56
CA VAL A 267 -2.73 -4.17 -9.23
C VAL A 267 -3.09 -5.05 -8.05
N PHE A 268 -3.01 -6.35 -8.27
CA PHE A 268 -3.23 -7.40 -7.27
C PHE A 268 -1.88 -7.92 -6.80
N ILE A 269 -1.62 -7.92 -5.51
CA ILE A 269 -0.40 -8.46 -4.91
C ILE A 269 -0.73 -9.82 -4.29
N LEU A 270 0.06 -10.84 -4.64
CA LEU A 270 -0.05 -12.17 -4.08
C LEU A 270 0.48 -12.22 -2.66
N ASP A 271 -0.21 -12.96 -1.82
CA ASP A 271 0.26 -13.29 -0.49
C ASP A 271 1.37 -14.35 -0.60
N THR A 272 2.61 -13.90 -0.48
CA THR A 272 3.80 -14.77 -0.46
C THR A 272 4.10 -15.29 0.94
N ASP A 273 3.51 -14.70 1.98
CA ASP A 273 3.80 -15.01 3.39
C ASP A 273 3.04 -16.26 3.89
N HIS A 274 2.05 -16.76 3.15
CA HIS A 274 1.42 -18.04 3.45
C HIS A 274 2.34 -19.26 3.25
N CYS A 275 3.56 -19.09 2.72
CA CYS A 275 4.63 -20.11 2.83
C CYS A 275 5.38 -20.05 4.17
N GLU A 276 5.30 -18.96 4.91
CA GLU A 276 5.67 -18.90 6.31
C GLU A 276 4.41 -19.23 7.10
N SER A 277 4.12 -20.53 7.22
CA SER A 277 3.18 -21.11 8.17
C SER A 277 3.11 -20.28 9.44
N SER A 278 1.89 -20.15 9.97
CA SER A 278 1.60 -19.58 11.29
C SER A 278 2.78 -19.84 12.23
N HIS A 279 3.10 -18.95 13.16
CA HIS A 279 4.16 -19.14 14.17
C HIS A 279 4.18 -20.57 14.72
N LEU A 280 3.01 -21.21 14.81
CA LEU A 280 2.80 -22.61 15.21
C LEU A 280 3.45 -23.65 14.29
N GLU A 281 3.49 -23.45 12.98
CA GLU A 281 4.14 -24.42 12.07
C GLU A 281 5.68 -24.35 12.11
N ARG A 282 6.26 -23.20 12.47
CA ARG A 282 7.71 -23.09 12.72
C ARG A 282 8.16 -23.82 13.99
N ILE A 283 7.29 -23.90 14.99
CA ILE A 283 7.58 -24.55 16.27
C ILE A 283 7.58 -26.08 16.13
N VAL A 284 6.81 -26.64 15.20
CA VAL A 284 6.66 -28.09 14.98
C VAL A 284 7.82 -28.71 14.18
N GLN A 285 8.63 -27.90 13.48
CA GLN A 285 9.80 -28.44 12.76
C GLN A 285 10.98 -28.69 13.71
N ARG A 286 10.99 -29.86 14.37
CA ARG A 286 12.17 -30.33 15.12
C ARG A 286 13.35 -30.61 14.17
N PRO A 287 14.57 -30.16 14.46
CA PRO A 287 15.76 -30.69 13.81
C PRO A 287 16.05 -32.10 14.33
N GLY A 288 15.77 -33.12 13.57
CA GLY A 288 16.22 -34.48 13.92
C GLY A 288 15.37 -35.67 13.45
N GLY A 289 14.65 -35.58 12.35
CA GLY A 289 14.05 -36.77 11.72
C GLY A 289 14.49 -36.95 10.28
N ARG A 290 15.28 -37.98 9.95
CA ARG A 290 15.56 -38.37 8.56
C ARG A 290 14.25 -38.83 7.90
N PRO A 291 13.81 -38.34 6.75
CA PRO A 291 12.74 -38.94 5.99
C PRO A 291 13.30 -39.98 5.05
N SER A 292 12.85 -41.20 5.23
CA SER A 292 12.92 -42.22 4.20
C SER A 292 11.63 -42.17 3.39
N GLY A 293 11.73 -41.73 2.16
CA GLY A 293 10.58 -41.72 1.21
C GLY A 293 10.73 -40.65 0.16
N THR A 294 10.64 -41.04 -1.11
CA THR A 294 10.63 -40.18 -2.29
C THR A 294 9.74 -38.95 -2.12
N PRO A 295 10.21 -37.76 -2.50
CA PRO A 295 9.42 -36.54 -2.35
C PRO A 295 8.27 -36.53 -3.36
N ALA A 296 7.04 -36.69 -2.84
CA ALA A 296 5.87 -36.24 -3.58
C ALA A 296 5.96 -34.70 -3.66
N LEU A 297 5.81 -34.14 -4.86
CA LEU A 297 5.70 -32.68 -5.03
C LEU A 297 4.59 -32.15 -4.09
N PRO A 298 4.86 -31.12 -3.30
CA PRO A 298 3.82 -30.53 -2.48
C PRO A 298 2.68 -30.02 -3.38
N PRO A 299 1.42 -30.15 -2.95
CA PRO A 299 0.30 -29.58 -3.69
C PRO A 299 0.52 -28.07 -3.83
N PRO A 300 0.19 -27.47 -5.00
CA PRO A 300 0.38 -26.04 -5.19
C PRO A 300 -0.41 -25.30 -4.11
N ALA A 301 0.28 -24.46 -3.37
CA ALA A 301 -0.32 -23.61 -2.34
C ALA A 301 -1.49 -22.80 -2.94
N PRO A 302 -2.61 -22.62 -2.22
CA PRO A 302 -3.72 -21.84 -2.70
C PRO A 302 -3.25 -20.38 -2.95
N THR A 303 -3.17 -20.00 -4.21
CA THR A 303 -2.81 -18.65 -4.64
C THR A 303 -3.91 -17.68 -4.19
N ARG A 304 -3.61 -16.81 -3.24
CA ARG A 304 -4.53 -15.76 -2.74
C ARG A 304 -3.90 -14.39 -2.91
N PHE A 305 -4.73 -13.38 -3.13
CA PHE A 305 -4.28 -11.99 -3.14
C PHE A 305 -4.40 -11.38 -1.75
N HIS A 306 -3.33 -10.75 -1.29
CA HIS A 306 -3.28 -10.03 -0.02
C HIS A 306 -3.78 -8.59 -0.16
N THR A 307 -3.40 -7.91 -1.25
CA THR A 307 -3.67 -6.49 -1.42
C THR A 307 -4.14 -6.19 -2.84
N LEU A 308 -5.12 -5.30 -2.96
CA LEU A 308 -5.60 -4.76 -4.22
C LEU A 308 -5.42 -3.24 -4.21
N PHE A 309 -4.70 -2.72 -5.20
CA PHE A 309 -4.65 -1.31 -5.52
C PHE A 309 -5.52 -1.02 -6.74
N GLU A 310 -6.41 -0.06 -6.67
CA GLU A 310 -7.28 0.32 -7.78
C GLU A 310 -7.28 1.83 -8.01
N LEU A 311 -7.15 2.24 -9.30
CA LEU A 311 -7.16 3.63 -9.74
C LEU A 311 -8.15 3.82 -10.88
N ALA A 312 -9.16 4.68 -10.71
CA ALA A 312 -10.17 5.00 -11.73
C ALA A 312 -10.13 6.49 -12.12
N ALA A 313 -10.51 6.79 -13.37
CA ALA A 313 -10.42 8.16 -13.94
C ALA A 313 -11.27 9.22 -13.23
N LYS A 314 -12.38 8.83 -12.60
CA LYS A 314 -13.34 9.78 -11.99
C LYS A 314 -13.13 10.06 -10.50
N HIS A 315 -12.33 9.29 -9.80
CA HIS A 315 -12.01 9.53 -8.39
C HIS A 315 -10.55 9.09 -8.14
N SER A 316 -9.68 10.05 -7.85
CA SER A 316 -8.34 9.79 -7.28
C SER A 316 -8.45 9.20 -5.86
N ARG A 317 -9.07 8.05 -5.73
CA ARG A 317 -9.10 7.28 -4.51
C ARG A 317 -8.39 5.96 -4.76
N THR A 318 -7.18 5.88 -4.28
CA THR A 318 -6.51 4.61 -4.04
C THR A 318 -7.31 3.92 -2.94
N THR A 319 -8.09 2.93 -3.29
CA THR A 319 -8.79 2.13 -2.29
C THR A 319 -7.86 0.99 -1.92
N LEU A 320 -7.08 1.19 -0.87
CA LEU A 320 -6.45 0.10 -0.13
C LEU A 320 -7.56 -0.68 0.54
N THR A 321 -7.94 -1.79 -0.02
CA THR A 321 -8.77 -2.76 0.68
C THR A 321 -7.93 -4.00 0.92
N PRO A 322 -7.42 -4.22 2.15
CA PRO A 322 -7.00 -5.54 2.58
C PRO A 322 -8.26 -6.41 2.66
N ARG A 323 -8.63 -7.04 1.57
CA ARG A 323 -9.74 -8.01 1.54
C ARG A 323 -9.15 -9.41 1.51
N HIS A 324 -9.35 -10.16 2.57
CA HIS A 324 -8.94 -11.56 2.67
C HIS A 324 -9.77 -12.51 1.78
N ASP A 325 -10.88 -12.06 1.17
CA ASP A 325 -11.74 -12.84 0.26
C ASP A 325 -12.19 -11.97 -0.91
N ILE A 326 -11.33 -11.85 -1.92
CA ILE A 326 -11.66 -11.13 -3.15
C ILE A 326 -12.38 -12.11 -4.09
N LYS A 327 -13.70 -12.16 -4.02
CA LYS A 327 -14.57 -12.95 -4.92
C LYS A 327 -15.12 -12.08 -6.07
N SER A 328 -14.29 -11.30 -6.73
CA SER A 328 -14.70 -10.50 -7.89
C SER A 328 -14.28 -11.18 -9.20
N THR A 329 -14.98 -10.88 -10.29
CA THR A 329 -14.60 -11.37 -11.63
C THR A 329 -13.20 -10.89 -12.02
N LEU A 330 -12.82 -9.67 -11.65
CA LEU A 330 -11.48 -9.12 -11.87
C LEU A 330 -10.40 -9.96 -11.17
N ALA A 331 -10.66 -10.37 -9.92
CA ALA A 331 -9.76 -11.23 -9.17
C ALA A 331 -9.66 -12.65 -9.78
N CYS A 332 -10.76 -13.20 -10.30
CA CYS A 332 -10.74 -14.51 -10.98
C CYS A 332 -9.88 -14.48 -12.24
N ILE A 333 -9.98 -13.41 -13.04
CA ILE A 333 -9.12 -13.20 -14.23
C ILE A 333 -7.66 -13.04 -13.80
N ALA A 334 -7.41 -12.24 -12.76
CA ALA A 334 -6.07 -12.08 -12.20
C ALA A 334 -5.47 -13.41 -11.72
N LEU A 335 -6.26 -14.28 -11.06
CA LEU A 335 -5.81 -15.61 -10.64
C LEU A 335 -5.47 -16.52 -11.84
N ALA A 336 -6.22 -16.45 -12.93
CA ALA A 336 -5.92 -17.21 -14.14
C ALA A 336 -4.56 -16.76 -14.73
N VAL A 337 -4.29 -15.46 -14.77
CA VAL A 337 -2.99 -14.91 -15.21
C VAL A 337 -1.87 -15.30 -14.25
N ALA A 338 -2.09 -15.20 -12.93
CA ALA A 338 -1.09 -15.58 -11.94
C ALA A 338 -0.68 -17.06 -12.08
N ARG A 339 -1.63 -17.96 -12.34
CA ARG A 339 -1.37 -19.41 -12.52
C ARG A 339 -0.71 -19.74 -13.86
N SER A 340 -1.09 -19.05 -14.94
CA SER A 340 -0.54 -19.31 -16.27
C SER A 340 0.80 -18.64 -16.50
N ASN A 341 1.13 -17.61 -15.73
CA ASN A 341 2.29 -16.72 -15.92
C ASN A 341 2.37 -16.17 -17.36
N LYS A 342 1.22 -15.87 -17.97
CA LYS A 342 1.12 -15.33 -19.32
C LYS A 342 0.22 -14.11 -19.35
N ALA A 343 0.60 -13.12 -20.17
CA ALA A 343 -0.24 -11.98 -20.42
C ALA A 343 -1.56 -12.42 -21.10
N LEU A 344 -2.66 -11.79 -20.74
CA LEU A 344 -3.99 -12.04 -21.28
C LEU A 344 -4.59 -10.74 -21.78
N ASN A 345 -4.85 -10.65 -23.09
CA ASN A 345 -5.52 -9.53 -23.73
C ASN A 345 -6.94 -9.96 -24.13
N ILE A 346 -7.94 -9.37 -23.48
CA ILE A 346 -9.36 -9.70 -23.67
C ILE A 346 -10.03 -8.56 -24.43
N SER A 347 -10.50 -8.88 -25.64
CA SER A 347 -11.19 -7.92 -26.49
C SER A 347 -12.65 -7.67 -26.11
N ASP A 348 -13.31 -8.67 -25.52
CA ASP A 348 -14.66 -8.62 -24.97
C ASP A 348 -14.73 -9.50 -23.71
N VAL A 349 -14.91 -8.85 -22.56
CA VAL A 349 -14.93 -9.55 -21.25
C VAL A 349 -16.20 -10.37 -21.06
N ASP A 350 -17.32 -9.95 -21.64
CA ASP A 350 -18.59 -10.70 -21.53
C ASP A 350 -18.58 -11.98 -22.38
N GLU A 351 -17.93 -11.95 -23.54
CA GLU A 351 -17.70 -13.14 -24.37
C GLU A 351 -16.74 -14.11 -23.67
N TRP A 352 -15.61 -13.60 -23.16
CA TRP A 352 -14.64 -14.38 -22.42
C TRP A 352 -15.22 -15.06 -21.17
N ARG A 353 -16.13 -14.38 -20.44
CA ARG A 353 -16.87 -14.95 -19.29
C ARG A 353 -17.72 -16.15 -19.70
N LYS A 354 -18.45 -16.03 -20.81
CA LYS A 354 -19.31 -17.11 -21.32
C LYS A 354 -18.48 -18.33 -21.70
N GLU A 355 -17.35 -18.13 -22.37
CA GLU A 355 -16.45 -19.21 -22.77
C GLU A 355 -15.82 -19.94 -21.60
N ASN A 356 -15.55 -19.24 -20.49
CA ASN A 356 -14.90 -19.81 -19.29
C ASN A 356 -15.90 -20.26 -18.20
N ASN A 357 -17.22 -20.32 -18.51
CA ASN A 357 -18.28 -20.76 -17.59
C ASN A 357 -18.26 -20.06 -16.21
N MET A 358 -17.91 -18.78 -16.15
CA MET A 358 -17.91 -18.04 -14.89
C MET A 358 -19.32 -17.57 -14.52
N VAL A 359 -19.85 -18.14 -13.45
CA VAL A 359 -21.15 -17.75 -12.88
C VAL A 359 -20.95 -16.58 -11.90
N ILE A 360 -21.66 -15.49 -12.14
CA ILE A 360 -21.69 -14.33 -11.25
C ILE A 360 -22.54 -14.69 -10.02
N SER A 361 -21.98 -14.67 -8.83
CA SER A 361 -22.71 -14.99 -7.59
C SER A 361 -23.68 -13.88 -7.18
N ASP A 362 -23.45 -12.62 -7.59
CA ASP A 362 -24.33 -11.49 -7.27
C ASP A 362 -24.05 -10.29 -8.19
N PRO A 363 -25.00 -9.91 -9.08
CA PRO A 363 -24.79 -8.81 -10.03
C PRO A 363 -24.74 -7.42 -9.40
N THR A 364 -25.08 -7.28 -8.12
CA THR A 364 -25.07 -5.98 -7.42
C THR A 364 -23.71 -5.66 -6.75
N THR A 365 -22.85 -6.64 -6.60
CA THR A 365 -21.52 -6.50 -5.98
C THR A 365 -20.37 -6.74 -6.95
N ASP A 366 -20.64 -6.99 -8.24
CA ASP A 366 -19.60 -7.29 -9.21
C ASP A 366 -18.89 -6.01 -9.68
N ASP A 367 -17.61 -5.86 -9.32
CA ASP A 367 -16.72 -4.76 -9.74
C ASP A 367 -16.49 -4.73 -11.28
N ALA A 368 -16.94 -5.73 -11.99
CA ALA A 368 -16.81 -5.86 -13.44
C ALA A 368 -17.99 -5.28 -14.23
N VAL A 369 -18.95 -4.64 -13.59
CA VAL A 369 -20.00 -3.87 -14.27
C VAL A 369 -19.34 -2.77 -15.10
N ASN A 370 -19.59 -2.75 -16.41
CA ASN A 370 -19.01 -1.86 -17.43
C ASN A 370 -17.58 -2.19 -17.88
N VAL A 371 -17.05 -3.38 -17.63
CA VAL A 371 -15.77 -3.81 -18.20
C VAL A 371 -16.00 -4.40 -19.58
N ARG A 372 -15.43 -3.76 -20.61
CA ARG A 372 -15.53 -4.17 -22.02
C ARG A 372 -14.26 -4.86 -22.49
N THR A 373 -13.14 -4.16 -22.38
CA THR A 373 -11.82 -4.65 -22.82
C THR A 373 -10.85 -4.68 -21.63
N MET A 374 -9.95 -5.65 -21.60
CA MET A 374 -9.00 -5.81 -20.51
C MET A 374 -7.65 -6.34 -21.00
N LEU A 375 -6.59 -5.77 -20.47
CA LEU A 375 -5.23 -6.30 -20.61
C LEU A 375 -4.67 -6.64 -19.23
N CYS A 376 -4.39 -7.92 -19.00
CA CYS A 376 -3.82 -8.45 -17.77
C CYS A 376 -2.37 -8.87 -17.98
N MET A 377 -1.49 -8.51 -17.06
CA MET A 377 -0.08 -8.80 -17.10
C MET A 377 0.41 -9.37 -15.77
N PRO A 378 1.14 -10.51 -15.74
CA PRO A 378 1.77 -10.98 -14.52
C PRO A 378 2.92 -10.06 -14.12
N ILE A 379 3.04 -9.80 -12.83
CA ILE A 379 4.16 -9.08 -12.20
C ILE A 379 5.07 -10.14 -11.63
N VAL A 380 6.32 -10.20 -12.09
CA VAL A 380 7.27 -11.23 -11.68
C VAL A 380 8.47 -10.63 -10.95
N ASN A 381 9.02 -11.41 -10.02
CA ASN A 381 10.27 -11.08 -9.33
C ASN A 381 11.50 -11.49 -10.19
N ALA A 382 12.69 -11.24 -9.65
CA ALA A 382 13.96 -11.59 -10.32
C ALA A 382 14.10 -13.11 -10.59
N ASN A 383 13.44 -13.95 -9.81
CA ASN A 383 13.43 -15.40 -9.96
C ASN A 383 12.37 -15.91 -10.95
N LYS A 384 11.60 -14.99 -11.57
CA LYS A 384 10.45 -15.26 -12.45
C LYS A 384 9.22 -15.85 -11.71
N ASP A 385 9.16 -15.76 -10.40
CA ASP A 385 7.96 -16.09 -9.64
C ASP A 385 6.95 -14.96 -9.75
N VAL A 386 5.68 -15.28 -9.91
CA VAL A 386 4.61 -14.28 -9.97
C VAL A 386 4.35 -13.75 -8.56
N ILE A 387 4.56 -12.46 -8.37
CA ILE A 387 4.33 -11.75 -7.10
C ILE A 387 3.05 -10.91 -7.13
N GLY A 388 2.46 -10.73 -8.30
CA GLY A 388 1.23 -9.97 -8.47
C GLY A 388 0.71 -10.02 -9.90
N VAL A 389 -0.39 -9.32 -10.15
CA VAL A 389 -1.00 -9.16 -11.48
C VAL A 389 -1.46 -7.73 -11.65
N ALA A 390 -1.08 -7.10 -12.76
CA ALA A 390 -1.57 -5.78 -13.15
C ALA A 390 -2.65 -5.90 -14.22
N GLN A 391 -3.69 -5.08 -14.13
CA GLN A 391 -4.82 -5.03 -15.07
C GLN A 391 -5.06 -3.61 -15.56
N LEU A 392 -5.21 -3.45 -16.88
CA LEU A 392 -5.73 -2.26 -17.52
C LEU A 392 -7.15 -2.55 -18.03
N ILE A 393 -8.07 -1.67 -17.74
CA ILE A 393 -9.49 -1.87 -17.99
C ILE A 393 -10.00 -0.73 -18.85
N ASN A 394 -10.68 -1.08 -19.94
CA ASN A 394 -11.32 -0.20 -20.92
C ASN A 394 -10.39 0.85 -21.52
N LYS A 395 -10.07 0.74 -22.78
CA LYS A 395 -9.37 1.79 -23.52
C LYS A 395 -10.32 2.96 -23.80
N GLU A 396 -9.88 4.20 -23.55
CA GLU A 396 -10.73 5.40 -23.64
C GLU A 396 -11.46 5.55 -24.99
N ASN A 397 -10.85 5.11 -26.08
CA ASN A 397 -11.44 5.18 -27.42
C ASN A 397 -12.37 3.99 -27.75
N GLY A 398 -12.67 3.11 -26.80
CA GLY A 398 -13.45 1.90 -27.02
C GLY A 398 -12.75 0.87 -27.95
N SER A 399 -11.49 1.09 -28.31
CA SER A 399 -10.69 0.17 -29.11
C SER A 399 -10.09 -0.94 -28.24
N GLN A 400 -9.64 -2.01 -28.88
CA GLN A 400 -8.89 -3.08 -28.23
C GLN A 400 -7.45 -2.63 -27.91
N PHE A 401 -6.81 -3.28 -26.92
CA PHE A 401 -5.40 -3.09 -26.67
C PHE A 401 -4.57 -3.73 -27.78
N THR A 402 -3.58 -2.98 -28.29
CA THR A 402 -2.71 -3.38 -29.39
C THR A 402 -1.45 -4.08 -28.89
N ASP A 403 -0.68 -4.73 -29.78
CA ASP A 403 0.62 -5.30 -29.43
C ASP A 403 1.61 -4.25 -28.91
N GLY A 404 1.51 -3.01 -29.39
CA GLY A 404 2.26 -1.88 -28.86
C GLY A 404 1.89 -1.55 -27.40
N ASP A 405 0.61 -1.62 -27.05
CA ASP A 405 0.13 -1.42 -25.68
C ASP A 405 0.62 -2.55 -24.76
N ILE A 406 0.61 -3.81 -25.26
CA ILE A 406 1.12 -4.96 -24.52
C ILE A 406 2.61 -4.76 -24.17
N SER A 407 3.43 -4.38 -25.16
CA SER A 407 4.87 -4.16 -24.95
C SER A 407 5.16 -3.02 -23.96
N ILE A 408 4.35 -1.96 -24.00
CA ILE A 408 4.47 -0.85 -23.05
C ILE A 408 4.07 -1.33 -21.65
N PHE A 409 2.94 -2.05 -21.53
CA PHE A 409 2.44 -2.51 -20.24
C PHE A 409 3.35 -3.56 -19.61
N GLU A 410 4.03 -4.38 -20.43
CA GLU A 410 5.07 -5.29 -19.95
C GLU A 410 6.20 -4.55 -19.25
N ALA A 411 6.67 -3.42 -19.81
CA ALA A 411 7.66 -2.58 -19.14
C ALA A 411 7.14 -2.06 -17.78
N PHE A 412 5.89 -1.60 -17.70
CA PHE A 412 5.28 -1.20 -16.43
C PHE A 412 5.19 -2.35 -15.42
N ALA A 413 4.82 -3.55 -15.85
CA ALA A 413 4.77 -4.73 -14.99
C ALA A 413 6.16 -5.11 -14.44
N ILE A 414 7.21 -4.96 -15.26
CA ILE A 414 8.61 -5.14 -14.81
C ILE A 414 8.98 -4.11 -13.74
N PHE A 415 8.63 -2.83 -13.95
CA PHE A 415 8.86 -1.79 -12.95
C PHE A 415 8.06 -2.01 -11.66
N CYS A 416 6.80 -2.44 -11.76
CA CYS A 416 6.03 -2.86 -10.60
C CYS A 416 6.72 -3.99 -9.85
N GLY A 417 7.17 -5.02 -10.58
CA GLY A 417 7.87 -6.17 -10.00
C GLY A 417 9.14 -5.77 -9.26
N LEU A 418 9.95 -4.91 -9.87
CA LEU A 418 11.17 -4.38 -9.25
C LEU A 418 10.84 -3.55 -7.99
N GLY A 419 9.84 -2.67 -8.09
CA GLY A 419 9.42 -1.82 -6.97
C GLY A 419 8.88 -2.61 -5.80
N ILE A 420 7.94 -3.52 -6.04
CA ILE A 420 7.36 -4.41 -5.02
C ILE A 420 8.46 -5.24 -4.36
N HIS A 421 9.34 -5.86 -5.15
CA HIS A 421 10.44 -6.67 -4.63
C HIS A 421 11.40 -5.87 -3.75
N ASN A 422 11.81 -4.67 -4.21
CA ASN A 422 12.71 -3.82 -3.44
C ASN A 422 12.08 -3.37 -2.12
N THR A 423 10.80 -2.97 -2.12
CA THR A 423 10.10 -2.56 -0.90
C THR A 423 9.95 -3.74 0.06
N GLN A 424 9.55 -4.93 -0.42
CA GLN A 424 9.49 -6.13 0.40
C GLN A 424 10.85 -6.52 0.98
N MET A 425 11.93 -6.43 0.18
CA MET A 425 13.29 -6.68 0.67
C MET A 425 13.70 -5.68 1.75
N TYR A 426 13.36 -4.40 1.57
CA TYR A 426 13.62 -3.37 2.57
C TYR A 426 12.82 -3.61 3.86
N GLU A 427 11.53 -3.88 3.76
CA GLU A 427 10.67 -4.22 4.91
C GLU A 427 11.19 -5.46 5.66
N ASN A 428 11.57 -6.51 4.91
CA ASN A 428 12.15 -7.72 5.51
C ASN A 428 13.50 -7.44 6.19
N ALA A 429 14.34 -6.59 5.60
CA ALA A 429 15.60 -6.18 6.23
C ALA A 429 15.33 -5.38 7.52
N CYS A 430 14.37 -4.46 7.51
CA CYS A 430 13.95 -3.72 8.70
C CYS A 430 13.41 -4.64 9.79
N LYS A 431 12.53 -5.61 9.44
CA LYS A 431 12.01 -6.62 10.36
C LYS A 431 13.13 -7.49 10.95
N LEU A 432 14.10 -7.93 10.14
CA LEU A 432 15.25 -8.70 10.62
C LEU A 432 16.14 -7.89 11.59
N MET A 433 16.41 -6.62 11.26
CA MET A 433 17.16 -5.73 12.17
C MET A 433 16.39 -5.48 13.46
N ALA A 434 15.06 -5.30 13.38
CA ALA A 434 14.21 -5.14 14.56
C ALA A 434 14.23 -6.42 15.43
N LYS A 435 14.09 -7.61 14.83
CA LYS A 435 14.22 -8.91 15.52
C LYS A 435 15.57 -9.04 16.21
N GLN A 436 16.66 -8.71 15.52
CA GLN A 436 18.00 -8.75 16.11
C GLN A 436 18.12 -7.80 17.30
N LYS A 437 17.58 -6.59 17.20
CA LYS A 437 17.63 -5.61 18.28
C LYS A 437 16.82 -6.08 19.48
N VAL A 438 15.59 -6.56 19.27
CA VAL A 438 14.76 -7.14 20.34
C VAL A 438 15.45 -8.33 21.00
N ALA A 439 16.01 -9.24 20.20
CA ALA A 439 16.73 -10.40 20.72
C ALA A 439 17.94 -10.00 21.57
N LEU A 440 18.72 -8.98 21.16
CA LEU A 440 19.84 -8.46 21.93
C LEU A 440 19.39 -7.83 23.26
N GLU A 441 18.29 -7.07 23.25
CA GLU A 441 17.69 -6.52 24.46
C GLU A 441 17.20 -7.65 25.39
N CYS A 442 16.53 -8.66 24.85
CA CYS A 442 16.07 -9.80 25.60
C CYS A 442 17.25 -10.59 26.24
N LEU A 443 18.31 -10.85 25.51
CA LEU A 443 19.49 -11.56 26.02
C LEU A 443 20.10 -10.90 27.27
N SER A 444 19.92 -9.59 27.46
CA SER A 444 20.39 -8.87 28.63
C SER A 444 19.53 -9.11 29.86
N TYR A 445 18.29 -9.54 29.72
CA TYR A 445 17.32 -9.76 30.80
C TYR A 445 16.98 -11.23 31.02
N HIS A 446 17.08 -12.07 29.97
CA HIS A 446 16.66 -13.46 30.03
C HIS A 446 17.66 -14.33 30.81
N ALA A 447 17.25 -14.74 31.97
CA ALA A 447 17.90 -15.78 32.73
C ALA A 447 16.97 -16.98 32.89
N THR A 448 17.38 -18.12 32.41
CA THR A 448 16.76 -19.39 32.81
C THR A 448 16.89 -19.57 34.30
N ALA A 449 15.94 -20.20 34.95
CA ALA A 449 16.04 -20.52 36.37
C ALA A 449 17.26 -21.39 36.65
N SER A 450 17.95 -21.09 37.74
CA SER A 450 19.10 -21.91 38.15
C SER A 450 18.64 -23.29 38.58
N ALA A 451 19.53 -24.28 38.41
CA ALA A 451 19.24 -25.63 38.89
C ALA A 451 19.04 -25.69 40.42
N GLU A 452 19.72 -24.79 41.15
CA GLU A 452 19.60 -24.71 42.61
C GLU A 452 18.24 -24.14 43.04
N ASP A 453 17.78 -23.04 42.45
CA ASP A 453 16.45 -22.48 42.69
C ASP A 453 15.34 -23.48 42.32
N THR A 454 15.49 -24.17 41.18
CA THR A 454 14.57 -25.19 40.73
C THR A 454 14.47 -26.33 41.75
N LYS A 455 15.62 -26.83 42.20
CA LYS A 455 15.68 -27.91 43.19
C LYS A 455 15.02 -27.47 44.50
N LYS A 456 15.32 -26.24 44.97
CA LYS A 456 14.70 -25.69 46.17
C LYS A 456 13.19 -25.73 46.10
N LEU A 457 12.60 -25.26 44.98
CA LEU A 457 11.17 -25.26 44.80
C LEU A 457 10.56 -26.64 44.64
N CYS A 458 11.30 -27.59 44.06
CA CYS A 458 10.89 -29.00 43.95
C CYS A 458 10.84 -29.71 45.30
N ASP A 459 11.79 -29.41 46.20
CA ASP A 459 11.91 -30.03 47.53
C ASP A 459 10.97 -29.34 48.57
N ASP A 460 10.41 -28.17 48.24
CA ASP A 460 9.52 -27.42 49.12
C ASP A 460 8.16 -28.09 49.30
N VAL A 461 7.61 -28.01 50.53
CA VAL A 461 6.22 -28.41 50.81
C VAL A 461 5.26 -27.31 50.29
N ILE A 462 4.46 -27.64 49.30
CA ILE A 462 3.51 -26.71 48.70
C ILE A 462 2.24 -26.63 49.55
N PRO A 463 1.94 -25.48 50.21
CA PRO A 463 0.72 -25.32 51.00
C PRO A 463 -0.56 -25.54 50.21
N SER A 464 -1.69 -25.79 50.90
CA SER A 464 -2.98 -25.97 50.23
C SER A 464 -3.52 -24.68 49.62
N ALA A 465 -4.44 -24.79 48.71
CA ALA A 465 -5.06 -23.63 48.04
C ALA A 465 -5.85 -22.74 49.00
N GLU A 466 -6.35 -23.30 50.09
CA GLU A 466 -7.09 -22.57 51.15
C GLU A 466 -6.15 -21.68 51.96
N ILE A 467 -4.90 -22.12 52.23
CA ILE A 467 -3.90 -21.34 52.97
C ILE A 467 -3.53 -20.07 52.20
N TYR A 468 -3.41 -20.20 50.89
CA TYR A 468 -3.17 -19.05 50.03
C TYR A 468 -4.46 -18.32 49.63
N ASN A 469 -5.64 -18.73 50.10
CA ASN A 469 -6.91 -18.13 49.74
C ASN A 469 -7.19 -18.07 48.21
N LEU A 470 -6.71 -19.07 47.46
CA LEU A 470 -6.77 -19.07 46.00
C LEU A 470 -8.16 -19.15 45.41
N TYR A 471 -9.16 -19.66 46.17
CA TYR A 471 -10.55 -19.76 45.72
C TYR A 471 -11.33 -18.43 45.82
N SER A 472 -10.73 -17.41 46.43
CA SER A 472 -11.39 -16.14 46.73
C SER A 472 -11.16 -15.10 45.65
N TYR A 473 -12.28 -14.43 45.24
CA TYR A 473 -12.13 -13.22 44.40
C TYR A 473 -11.53 -12.03 45.15
N LYS A 474 -11.35 -12.12 46.48
CA LYS A 474 -10.73 -11.10 47.33
C LYS A 474 -9.23 -11.33 47.54
N PHE A 475 -8.65 -12.34 46.86
CA PHE A 475 -7.21 -12.60 46.94
C PHE A 475 -6.39 -11.36 46.66
N HIS A 476 -5.28 -11.20 47.33
CA HIS A 476 -4.21 -10.25 47.05
C HIS A 476 -2.86 -10.89 47.42
N ASP A 477 -1.80 -10.41 46.77
CA ASP A 477 -0.44 -10.96 46.89
C ASP A 477 0.48 -10.17 47.81
N PHE A 478 -0.01 -9.06 48.45
CA PHE A 478 0.84 -8.17 49.21
C PHE A 478 1.50 -8.83 50.43
N ASP A 479 0.85 -9.82 51.01
CA ASP A 479 1.34 -10.56 52.18
C ASP A 479 2.19 -11.79 51.80
N LEU A 480 2.31 -12.10 50.50
CA LEU A 480 3.07 -13.24 50.02
C LEU A 480 4.56 -12.89 49.83
N SER A 481 5.45 -13.74 50.38
CA SER A 481 6.87 -13.67 50.03
C SER A 481 7.05 -13.98 48.53
N ASP A 482 8.21 -13.60 48.00
CA ASP A 482 8.54 -13.88 46.60
C ASP A 482 8.61 -15.37 46.28
N GLU A 483 8.96 -16.20 47.26
CA GLU A 483 8.93 -17.69 47.14
C GLU A 483 7.52 -18.20 47.18
N ASP A 484 6.65 -17.66 48.03
CA ASP A 484 5.23 -18.05 48.13
C ASP A 484 4.48 -17.72 46.88
N THR A 485 4.83 -16.69 46.12
CA THR A 485 4.21 -16.45 44.80
C THR A 485 4.39 -17.62 43.83
N CYS A 486 5.59 -18.24 43.81
CA CYS A 486 5.85 -19.41 42.97
C CYS A 486 5.15 -20.67 43.52
N ARG A 487 5.10 -20.86 44.84
CA ARG A 487 4.39 -21.98 45.48
C ARG A 487 2.87 -21.87 45.24
N ALA A 488 2.30 -20.67 45.34
CA ALA A 488 0.89 -20.44 45.03
C ALA A 488 0.58 -20.75 43.56
N THR A 489 1.45 -20.34 42.63
CA THR A 489 1.34 -20.69 41.21
C THR A 489 1.35 -22.20 41.00
N LEU A 490 2.34 -22.86 41.58
CA LEU A 490 2.47 -24.33 41.48
C LEU A 490 1.22 -25.02 42.03
N ARG A 491 0.67 -24.52 43.16
CA ARG A 491 -0.57 -25.06 43.74
C ARG A 491 -1.76 -24.96 42.78
N MET A 492 -1.90 -23.91 42.00
CA MET A 492 -2.99 -23.79 41.01
C MET A 492 -2.91 -24.91 39.96
N PHE A 493 -1.72 -25.21 39.43
CA PHE A 493 -1.55 -26.35 38.49
C PHE A 493 -1.87 -27.70 39.12
N LEU A 494 -1.39 -27.94 40.34
CA LEU A 494 -1.68 -29.18 41.09
C LEU A 494 -3.18 -29.30 41.39
N GLN A 495 -3.84 -28.22 41.80
CA GLN A 495 -5.26 -28.21 42.16
C GLN A 495 -6.21 -28.42 40.96
N CYS A 496 -5.75 -28.06 39.76
CA CYS A 496 -6.44 -28.36 38.50
C CYS A 496 -6.11 -29.75 37.95
N ASN A 497 -5.25 -30.52 38.65
CA ASN A 497 -4.78 -31.85 38.25
C ASN A 497 -4.10 -31.86 36.87
N LEU A 498 -3.49 -30.76 36.42
CA LEU A 498 -2.89 -30.61 35.10
C LEU A 498 -1.58 -31.38 34.99
N VAL A 499 -0.84 -31.47 36.07
CA VAL A 499 0.45 -32.19 36.14
C VAL A 499 0.29 -33.68 35.83
N GLU A 500 -0.69 -34.32 36.44
CA GLU A 500 -0.97 -35.74 36.23
C GLU A 500 -1.63 -35.96 34.86
N LYS A 501 -2.62 -35.19 34.50
CA LYS A 501 -3.37 -35.34 33.24
C LYS A 501 -2.49 -35.22 32.01
N PHE A 502 -1.57 -34.28 32.01
CA PHE A 502 -0.71 -34.01 30.86
C PHE A 502 0.72 -34.54 31.05
N HIS A 503 0.95 -35.32 32.06
CA HIS A 503 2.28 -35.91 32.35
C HIS A 503 3.41 -34.87 32.36
N ILE A 504 3.15 -33.70 32.97
CA ILE A 504 4.13 -32.63 33.05
C ILE A 504 5.19 -33.03 34.09
N PRO A 505 6.49 -33.17 33.73
CA PRO A 505 7.50 -33.43 34.72
C PRO A 505 7.56 -32.31 35.75
N TYR A 506 7.49 -32.68 37.04
CA TYR A 506 7.35 -31.70 38.12
C TYR A 506 8.53 -30.69 38.17
N GLU A 507 9.76 -31.19 37.97
CA GLU A 507 10.97 -30.35 37.89
C GLU A 507 10.89 -29.33 36.72
N VAL A 508 10.35 -29.75 35.56
CA VAL A 508 10.18 -28.90 34.39
C VAL A 508 9.15 -27.78 34.67
N LEU A 509 8.07 -28.12 35.37
CA LEU A 509 7.06 -27.13 35.78
C LEU A 509 7.66 -26.10 36.77
N CYS A 510 8.40 -26.57 37.80
CA CYS A 510 9.07 -25.69 38.75
C CYS A 510 10.05 -24.76 38.04
N ARG A 511 10.87 -25.27 37.14
CA ARG A 511 11.82 -24.49 36.34
C ARG A 511 11.14 -23.49 35.45
N TRP A 512 10.05 -23.86 34.79
CA TRP A 512 9.28 -23.01 33.92
C TRP A 512 8.66 -21.85 34.70
N ILE A 513 8.00 -22.09 35.85
CA ILE A 513 7.44 -21.04 36.71
C ILE A 513 8.51 -20.03 37.12
N LEU A 514 9.68 -20.49 37.58
CA LEU A 514 10.78 -19.61 37.97
C LEU A 514 11.35 -18.84 36.76
N SER A 515 11.41 -19.48 35.60
CA SER A 515 11.88 -18.82 34.38
C SER A 515 10.89 -17.75 33.90
N VAL A 516 9.58 -18.01 33.94
CA VAL A 516 8.54 -17.02 33.65
C VAL A 516 8.65 -15.83 34.58
N LYS A 517 8.77 -16.05 35.91
CA LYS A 517 8.97 -14.98 36.88
C LYS A 517 10.21 -14.12 36.57
N LYS A 518 11.34 -14.73 36.24
CA LYS A 518 12.59 -14.01 35.91
C LYS A 518 12.49 -13.20 34.61
N ASN A 519 11.55 -13.50 33.73
CA ASN A 519 11.35 -12.79 32.46
C ASN A 519 10.34 -11.62 32.56
N TYR A 520 9.79 -11.33 33.73
CA TYR A 520 9.10 -10.08 34.03
C TYR A 520 10.10 -9.01 34.44
N ARG A 521 9.96 -7.81 33.87
CA ARG A 521 10.76 -6.65 34.29
C ARG A 521 10.25 -6.09 35.63
N PRO A 522 11.10 -5.43 36.41
CA PRO A 522 10.72 -4.80 37.67
C PRO A 522 10.00 -3.45 37.45
N VAL A 523 8.96 -3.46 36.59
CA VAL A 523 8.07 -2.30 36.39
C VAL A 523 7.07 -2.22 37.55
N LYS A 524 6.40 -1.07 37.70
CA LYS A 524 5.62 -0.77 38.89
C LYS A 524 4.37 -1.62 39.01
N TYR A 525 3.69 -1.90 37.86
CA TYR A 525 2.43 -2.65 37.85
C TYR A 525 2.47 -3.91 36.98
N HIS A 526 2.83 -3.81 35.68
CA HIS A 526 2.84 -4.95 34.77
C HIS A 526 4.07 -5.86 34.99
N ASN A 527 4.10 -6.49 36.17
CA ASN A 527 5.17 -7.34 36.66
C ASN A 527 4.67 -8.75 37.03
N TRP A 528 5.55 -9.61 37.55
CA TRP A 528 5.20 -10.97 37.96
C TRP A 528 4.01 -11.05 38.93
N ARG A 529 3.87 -10.08 39.86
CA ARG A 529 2.79 -10.08 40.85
C ARG A 529 1.44 -9.78 40.21
N HIS A 530 1.40 -8.92 39.19
CA HIS A 530 0.22 -8.74 38.35
C HIS A 530 -0.18 -10.07 37.65
N ALA A 531 0.78 -10.73 36.99
CA ALA A 531 0.54 -12.01 36.33
C ALA A 531 0.00 -13.09 37.27
N LEU A 532 0.54 -13.16 38.51
CA LEU A 532 0.02 -14.04 39.56
C LEU A 532 -1.45 -13.72 39.92
N ASN A 533 -1.81 -12.43 40.08
CA ASN A 533 -3.18 -12.01 40.38
C ASN A 533 -4.15 -12.36 39.23
N VAL A 534 -3.71 -12.21 38.00
CA VAL A 534 -4.48 -12.59 36.80
C VAL A 534 -4.71 -14.10 36.75
N ALA A 535 -3.65 -14.87 36.95
CA ALA A 535 -3.74 -16.34 37.02
C ALA A 535 -4.58 -16.86 38.20
N GLN A 536 -4.47 -16.21 39.36
CA GLN A 536 -5.31 -16.54 40.53
C GLN A 536 -6.78 -16.22 40.25
N THR A 537 -7.08 -15.09 39.60
CA THR A 537 -8.50 -14.77 39.27
C THR A 537 -9.05 -15.76 38.26
N MET A 538 -8.26 -16.17 37.25
CA MET A 538 -8.64 -17.25 36.32
C MET A 538 -8.90 -18.54 37.07
N PHE A 539 -8.04 -18.95 38.01
CA PHE A 539 -8.22 -20.11 38.85
C PHE A 539 -9.53 -20.01 39.68
N ALA A 540 -9.81 -18.85 40.27
CA ALA A 540 -11.06 -18.64 41.02
C ALA A 540 -12.29 -18.68 40.12
N MET A 541 -12.22 -18.13 38.89
CA MET A 541 -13.32 -18.24 37.91
C MET A 541 -13.54 -19.70 37.51
N LEU A 542 -12.50 -20.48 37.29
CA LEU A 542 -12.60 -21.88 36.93
C LEU A 542 -13.22 -22.71 38.07
N LYS A 543 -12.71 -22.57 39.29
CA LYS A 543 -13.12 -23.39 40.43
C LYS A 543 -14.38 -22.85 41.16
N THR A 544 -14.32 -21.64 41.68
CA THR A 544 -15.41 -20.99 42.41
C THR A 544 -16.51 -20.54 41.47
N GLY A 545 -16.12 -19.95 40.33
CA GLY A 545 -17.02 -19.55 39.26
C GLY A 545 -17.53 -20.71 38.38
N LYS A 546 -17.09 -21.93 38.65
CA LYS A 546 -17.52 -23.16 37.96
C LYS A 546 -17.36 -23.14 36.45
N MET A 547 -16.46 -22.29 35.93
CA MET A 547 -16.23 -22.16 34.50
C MET A 547 -15.53 -23.39 33.91
N GLU A 548 -14.85 -24.19 34.73
CA GLU A 548 -14.24 -25.47 34.29
C GLU A 548 -15.22 -26.43 33.60
N ARG A 549 -16.54 -26.26 33.84
CA ARG A 549 -17.61 -27.09 33.23
C ARG A 549 -17.76 -26.85 31.72
N PHE A 550 -17.32 -25.71 31.25
CA PHE A 550 -17.46 -25.28 29.87
C PHE A 550 -16.13 -25.41 29.09
N MET A 551 -15.04 -25.76 29.79
CA MET A 551 -13.68 -25.83 29.24
C MET A 551 -13.17 -27.28 29.27
N SER A 552 -12.36 -27.63 28.26
CA SER A 552 -11.54 -28.84 28.28
C SER A 552 -10.34 -28.62 29.20
N ASP A 553 -9.75 -29.71 29.67
CA ASP A 553 -8.53 -29.67 30.48
C ASP A 553 -7.37 -28.98 29.73
N LEU A 554 -7.32 -29.12 28.41
CA LEU A 554 -6.32 -28.48 27.53
C LEU A 554 -6.52 -26.98 27.48
N GLU A 555 -7.77 -26.52 27.42
CA GLU A 555 -8.09 -25.08 27.48
C GLU A 555 -7.78 -24.50 28.86
N ILE A 556 -8.04 -25.24 29.94
CA ILE A 556 -7.66 -24.82 31.31
C ILE A 556 -6.14 -24.67 31.42
N LEU A 557 -5.38 -25.63 30.90
CA LEU A 557 -3.92 -25.55 30.87
C LEU A 557 -3.44 -24.32 30.10
N GLY A 558 -4.00 -24.11 28.89
CA GLY A 558 -3.65 -22.97 28.02
C GLY A 558 -3.99 -21.63 28.67
N LEU A 559 -5.15 -21.52 29.32
CA LEU A 559 -5.58 -20.27 29.99
C LEU A 559 -4.69 -19.92 31.19
N LEU A 560 -4.32 -20.89 32.04
CA LEU A 560 -3.41 -20.62 33.17
C LEU A 560 -2.01 -20.22 32.68
N VAL A 561 -1.49 -20.87 31.64
CA VAL A 561 -0.21 -20.50 31.02
C VAL A 561 -0.32 -19.10 30.41
N ALA A 562 -1.41 -18.78 29.70
CA ALA A 562 -1.64 -17.46 29.14
C ALA A 562 -1.67 -16.36 30.20
N CYS A 563 -2.37 -16.57 31.31
CA CYS A 563 -2.42 -15.61 32.42
C CYS A 563 -1.04 -15.31 33.00
N LEU A 564 -0.19 -16.33 33.15
CA LEU A 564 1.16 -16.16 33.69
C LEU A 564 2.13 -15.52 32.70
N CYS A 565 1.82 -15.56 31.42
CA CYS A 565 2.72 -15.09 30.36
C CYS A 565 2.22 -13.85 29.60
N HIS A 566 1.04 -13.31 29.93
CA HIS A 566 0.35 -12.33 29.09
C HIS A 566 1.07 -10.97 29.01
N ASP A 567 1.91 -10.64 29.99
CA ASP A 567 2.69 -9.41 30.10
C ASP A 567 4.21 -9.66 30.18
N LEU A 568 4.70 -10.79 29.68
CA LEU A 568 6.14 -11.11 29.68
C LEU A 568 6.96 -10.00 29.01
N ASP A 569 8.04 -9.59 29.68
CA ASP A 569 8.92 -8.51 29.17
C ASP A 569 8.22 -7.15 28.99
N HIS A 570 7.12 -6.90 29.73
CA HIS A 570 6.42 -5.61 29.68
C HIS A 570 7.35 -4.48 30.12
N ARG A 571 7.36 -3.37 29.39
CA ARG A 571 8.33 -2.27 29.52
C ARG A 571 7.78 -1.05 30.24
N GLY A 572 6.58 -1.14 30.82
CA GLY A 572 5.85 -0.01 31.42
C GLY A 572 5.33 1.00 30.40
N THR A 573 5.20 0.59 29.12
CA THR A 573 4.72 1.46 28.04
C THR A 573 3.75 0.71 27.14
N ASN A 574 2.72 1.41 26.65
CA ASN A 574 1.63 0.81 25.85
C ASN A 574 1.92 0.75 24.34
N ASN A 575 1.01 0.12 23.58
CA ASN A 575 1.09 0.00 22.12
C ASN A 575 1.21 1.35 21.39
N ALA A 576 0.50 2.38 21.87
CA ALA A 576 0.56 3.71 21.27
C ALA A 576 1.95 4.35 21.41
N PHE A 577 2.62 4.17 22.56
CA PHE A 577 3.98 4.62 22.77
C PHE A 577 4.96 3.90 21.85
N GLN A 578 4.84 2.57 21.72
CA GLN A 578 5.70 1.78 20.84
C GLN A 578 5.60 2.26 19.38
N THR A 579 4.38 2.57 18.93
CA THR A 579 4.13 3.07 17.57
C THR A 579 4.69 4.49 17.37
N LYS A 580 4.45 5.40 18.34
CA LYS A 580 4.94 6.78 18.25
C LYS A 580 6.48 6.89 18.26
N THR A 581 7.15 5.98 18.95
CA THR A 581 8.62 5.94 19.05
C THR A 581 9.26 5.12 17.93
N GLU A 582 8.45 4.57 17.01
CA GLU A 582 8.93 3.68 15.95
C GLU A 582 9.83 2.56 16.51
N SER A 583 9.40 1.99 17.64
CA SER A 583 10.20 0.99 18.34
C SER A 583 10.39 -0.25 17.48
N PRO A 584 11.44 -1.05 17.73
CA PRO A 584 11.65 -2.33 17.06
C PRO A 584 10.43 -3.27 17.17
N LEU A 585 9.68 -3.21 18.26
CA LEU A 585 8.45 -3.99 18.43
C LEU A 585 7.34 -3.54 17.47
N ALA A 586 7.16 -2.22 17.28
CA ALA A 586 6.18 -1.68 16.34
C ALA A 586 6.53 -2.01 14.87
N ILE A 587 7.82 -2.17 14.55
CA ILE A 587 8.27 -2.63 13.22
C ILE A 587 7.92 -4.11 13.01
N LEU A 588 8.00 -4.92 14.07
CA LEU A 588 7.72 -6.37 14.00
C LEU A 588 6.23 -6.67 13.91
N TYR A 589 5.42 -5.94 14.69
CA TYR A 589 4.00 -6.24 14.86
C TYR A 589 3.15 -4.99 14.55
N SER A 590 2.30 -5.10 13.55
CA SER A 590 1.47 -3.99 13.08
C SER A 590 0.28 -3.67 13.99
N THR A 591 -0.21 -4.65 14.73
CA THR A 591 -1.35 -4.55 15.66
C THR A 591 -1.07 -5.34 16.92
N SER A 592 -1.65 -4.93 18.06
CA SER A 592 -1.45 -5.60 19.36
C SER A 592 0.04 -5.87 19.63
N THR A 593 0.86 -4.83 19.46
CA THR A 593 2.34 -4.93 19.41
C THR A 593 2.92 -5.58 20.65
N MET A 594 2.50 -5.16 21.82
CA MET A 594 2.99 -5.70 23.10
C MET A 594 2.51 -7.13 23.30
N GLU A 595 1.25 -7.42 23.00
CA GLU A 595 0.64 -8.73 23.22
C GLU A 595 1.25 -9.81 22.33
N HIS A 596 1.58 -9.50 21.07
CA HIS A 596 2.35 -10.41 20.21
C HIS A 596 3.76 -10.63 20.77
N HIS A 597 4.39 -9.59 21.27
CA HIS A 597 5.71 -9.74 21.92
C HIS A 597 5.64 -10.64 23.15
N HIS A 598 4.63 -10.47 24.01
CA HIS A 598 4.43 -11.30 25.20
C HIS A 598 4.24 -12.79 24.83
N PHE A 599 3.48 -13.05 23.77
CA PHE A 599 3.30 -14.40 23.24
C PHE A 599 4.64 -14.97 22.71
N ASP A 600 5.40 -14.20 21.94
CA ASP A 600 6.71 -14.65 21.44
C ASP A 600 7.70 -14.94 22.59
N GLN A 601 7.65 -14.17 23.68
CA GLN A 601 8.44 -14.44 24.91
C GLN A 601 7.98 -15.73 25.58
N CYS A 602 6.67 -15.99 25.66
CA CYS A 602 6.13 -17.25 26.17
C CYS A 602 6.65 -18.44 25.35
N VAL A 603 6.59 -18.36 24.03
CA VAL A 603 7.12 -19.38 23.12
C VAL A 603 8.61 -19.58 23.32
N MET A 604 9.36 -18.52 23.49
CA MET A 604 10.82 -18.60 23.69
C MET A 604 11.16 -19.32 25.01
N ILE A 605 10.45 -19.03 26.09
CA ILE A 605 10.67 -19.73 27.38
C ILE A 605 10.33 -21.21 27.24
N LEU A 606 9.20 -21.55 26.61
CA LEU A 606 8.81 -22.95 26.38
C LEU A 606 9.83 -23.72 25.53
N ASN A 607 10.45 -23.07 24.56
CA ASN A 607 11.48 -23.68 23.70
C ASN A 607 12.88 -23.67 24.30
N SER A 608 13.10 -23.00 25.43
CA SER A 608 14.38 -23.04 26.13
C SER A 608 14.62 -24.41 26.79
N GLU A 609 15.87 -24.76 27.01
CA GLU A 609 16.25 -26.07 27.51
C GLU A 609 15.59 -26.37 28.85
N SER A 610 14.95 -27.52 28.95
CA SER A 610 14.28 -28.05 30.15
C SER A 610 13.12 -27.19 30.70
N ASN A 611 12.52 -26.30 29.88
CA ASN A 611 11.34 -25.50 30.25
C ASN A 611 10.06 -25.91 29.53
N ASN A 612 10.08 -26.90 28.64
CA ASN A 612 8.92 -27.28 27.86
C ASN A 612 7.92 -28.11 28.68
N ILE A 613 6.97 -27.46 29.33
CA ILE A 613 5.89 -28.10 30.09
C ILE A 613 4.92 -28.88 29.18
N PHE A 614 4.94 -28.67 27.86
CA PHE A 614 4.09 -29.32 26.87
C PHE A 614 4.78 -30.50 26.17
N GLN A 615 5.97 -30.92 26.63
CA GLN A 615 6.79 -31.93 25.95
C GLN A 615 6.11 -33.32 25.81
N ALA A 616 5.16 -33.64 26.67
CA ALA A 616 4.44 -34.93 26.66
C ALA A 616 3.16 -34.91 25.80
N LEU A 617 2.75 -33.72 25.29
CA LEU A 617 1.55 -33.58 24.47
C LEU A 617 1.76 -34.16 23.06
N SER A 618 0.65 -34.67 22.48
CA SER A 618 0.63 -35.02 21.06
C SER A 618 0.85 -33.76 20.20
N PRO A 619 1.33 -33.88 18.95
CA PRO A 619 1.47 -32.70 18.06
C PRO A 619 0.17 -31.92 17.84
N CYS A 620 -0.98 -32.60 17.84
CA CYS A 620 -2.30 -31.95 17.74
C CYS A 620 -2.62 -31.17 19.01
N ASP A 621 -2.53 -31.80 20.18
CA ASP A 621 -2.80 -31.14 21.46
C ASP A 621 -1.84 -29.98 21.71
N TYR A 622 -0.57 -30.13 21.30
CA TYR A 622 0.41 -29.05 21.37
C TYR A 622 -0.04 -27.83 20.52
N LYS A 623 -0.47 -28.08 19.30
CA LYS A 623 -0.98 -27.01 18.41
C LYS A 623 -2.22 -26.35 19.00
N ASP A 624 -3.14 -27.14 19.55
CA ASP A 624 -4.39 -26.64 20.10
C ASP A 624 -4.16 -25.83 21.37
N VAL A 625 -3.30 -26.28 22.30
CA VAL A 625 -2.96 -25.50 23.51
C VAL A 625 -2.24 -24.21 23.16
N MET A 626 -1.31 -24.22 22.20
CA MET A 626 -0.62 -23.00 21.78
C MET A 626 -1.56 -21.99 21.14
N ARG A 627 -2.57 -22.44 20.37
CA ARG A 627 -3.62 -21.55 19.84
C ARG A 627 -4.45 -20.93 20.96
N VAL A 628 -4.78 -21.70 22.01
CA VAL A 628 -5.48 -21.15 23.19
C VAL A 628 -4.63 -20.08 23.88
N VAL A 629 -3.35 -20.35 24.09
CA VAL A 629 -2.41 -19.39 24.70
C VAL A 629 -2.30 -18.13 23.88
N GLU A 630 -2.08 -18.23 22.57
CA GLU A 630 -1.99 -17.10 21.65
C GLU A 630 -3.25 -16.25 21.67
N THR A 631 -4.43 -16.89 21.45
CA THR A 631 -5.71 -16.17 21.41
C THR A 631 -6.03 -15.52 22.75
N ALA A 632 -5.69 -16.13 23.86
CA ALA A 632 -5.90 -15.59 25.20
C ALA A 632 -5.00 -14.37 25.47
N ILE A 633 -3.69 -14.46 25.16
CA ILE A 633 -2.76 -13.33 25.33
C ILE A 633 -3.19 -12.16 24.45
N LEU A 634 -3.46 -12.39 23.16
CA LEU A 634 -3.91 -11.33 22.26
C LEU A 634 -5.27 -10.71 22.67
N SER A 635 -6.04 -11.38 23.54
CA SER A 635 -7.30 -10.86 24.05
C SER A 635 -7.14 -9.85 25.18
N THR A 636 -5.95 -9.68 25.74
CA THR A 636 -5.64 -8.63 26.73
C THR A 636 -5.51 -7.26 26.07
N ASP A 637 -5.28 -7.18 24.73
CA ASP A 637 -5.43 -5.91 24.01
C ASP A 637 -6.89 -5.41 24.12
N LEU A 638 -7.08 -4.29 24.80
CA LEU A 638 -8.41 -3.69 24.98
C LEU A 638 -9.07 -3.27 23.67
N ALA A 639 -8.32 -3.02 22.60
CA ALA A 639 -8.87 -2.77 21.27
C ALA A 639 -9.60 -4.01 20.73
N MET A 640 -9.11 -5.20 21.05
CA MET A 640 -9.77 -6.47 20.69
C MET A 640 -10.99 -6.76 21.56
N TYR A 641 -10.98 -6.35 22.83
CA TYR A 641 -12.11 -6.51 23.75
C TYR A 641 -13.40 -5.91 23.19
N PHE A 642 -13.38 -4.68 22.68
CA PHE A 642 -14.59 -4.03 22.16
C PHE A 642 -15.24 -4.82 21.00
N LYS A 643 -14.42 -5.39 20.12
CA LYS A 643 -14.89 -6.24 19.02
C LYS A 643 -15.50 -7.55 19.54
N LYS A 644 -14.84 -8.20 20.51
CA LYS A 644 -15.29 -9.46 21.13
C LYS A 644 -16.55 -9.24 21.95
N LYS A 645 -16.63 -8.18 22.74
CA LYS A 645 -17.81 -7.83 23.53
C LYS A 645 -19.07 -7.72 22.69
N SER A 646 -19.02 -7.04 21.55
CA SER A 646 -20.19 -6.87 20.68
C SER A 646 -20.72 -8.21 20.18
N LYS A 647 -19.83 -9.11 19.74
CA LYS A 647 -20.17 -10.47 19.33
C LYS A 647 -20.70 -11.31 20.51
N PHE A 648 -20.09 -11.17 21.68
CA PHE A 648 -20.52 -11.92 22.88
C PHE A 648 -21.91 -11.49 23.35
N LEU A 649 -22.22 -10.18 23.33
CA LEU A 649 -23.57 -9.66 23.64
C LEU A 649 -24.61 -10.20 22.67
N GLU A 650 -24.30 -10.23 21.37
CA GLU A 650 -25.20 -10.79 20.34
C GLU A 650 -25.51 -12.27 20.59
N LEU A 651 -24.50 -13.08 20.96
CA LEU A 651 -24.72 -14.49 21.34
C LEU A 651 -25.60 -14.65 22.56
N VAL A 652 -25.40 -13.80 23.59
CA VAL A 652 -26.18 -13.82 24.82
C VAL A 652 -27.62 -13.37 24.57
N GLU A 653 -27.85 -12.31 23.82
CA GLU A 653 -29.15 -11.79 23.44
C GLU A 653 -29.97 -12.81 22.60
N ASN A 654 -29.29 -13.52 21.71
CA ASN A 654 -29.89 -14.59 20.90
C ASN A 654 -30.16 -15.89 21.69
N GLY A 655 -29.67 -16.00 22.93
CA GLY A 655 -29.77 -17.23 23.74
C GLY A 655 -28.93 -18.38 23.21
N GLU A 656 -27.86 -18.09 22.47
CA GLU A 656 -26.99 -19.08 21.84
C GLU A 656 -25.87 -19.56 22.80
N PHE A 657 -26.24 -20.32 23.81
CA PHE A 657 -25.36 -20.80 24.88
C PHE A 657 -24.66 -22.14 24.55
N ASP A 658 -24.48 -22.49 23.28
CA ASP A 658 -23.71 -23.65 22.88
C ASP A 658 -22.20 -23.40 22.98
N TRP A 659 -21.64 -23.68 24.17
CA TRP A 659 -20.23 -23.56 24.47
C TRP A 659 -19.36 -24.75 23.95
N GLN A 660 -19.90 -25.60 23.07
CA GLN A 660 -19.12 -26.66 22.42
C GLN A 660 -18.49 -26.20 21.10
N SER A 661 -19.02 -25.16 20.50
CA SER A 661 -18.45 -24.54 19.30
C SER A 661 -17.10 -23.91 19.61
N GLN A 662 -16.07 -24.26 18.84
CA GLN A 662 -14.70 -23.73 19.01
C GLN A 662 -14.66 -22.20 18.95
N GLU A 663 -15.40 -21.61 18.00
CA GLU A 663 -15.45 -20.15 17.84
C GLU A 663 -16.08 -19.45 19.08
N LYS A 664 -17.18 -20.04 19.64
CA LYS A 664 -17.81 -19.49 20.84
C LYS A 664 -16.93 -19.67 22.07
N LYS A 665 -16.22 -20.79 22.18
CA LYS A 665 -15.23 -21.01 23.25
C LYS A 665 -14.07 -20.02 23.18
N GLU A 666 -13.49 -19.78 22.02
CA GLU A 666 -12.43 -18.78 21.86
C GLU A 666 -12.89 -17.38 22.26
N LEU A 667 -14.15 -17.05 21.93
CA LEU A 667 -14.74 -15.78 22.35
C LEU A 667 -14.90 -15.73 23.87
N LEU A 668 -15.41 -16.79 24.50
CA LEU A 668 -15.57 -16.89 25.96
C LEU A 668 -14.20 -16.82 26.67
N CYS A 669 -13.21 -17.58 26.21
CA CYS A 669 -11.86 -17.53 26.77
C CYS A 669 -11.26 -16.13 26.70
N GLY A 670 -11.46 -15.43 25.57
CA GLY A 670 -11.00 -14.04 25.42
C GLY A 670 -11.69 -13.07 26.38
N MET A 671 -13.01 -13.21 26.60
CA MET A 671 -13.75 -12.40 27.58
C MET A 671 -13.31 -12.69 29.01
N MET A 672 -13.06 -13.98 29.35
CA MET A 672 -12.51 -14.39 30.65
C MET A 672 -11.11 -13.82 30.86
N MET A 673 -10.27 -13.84 29.83
CA MET A 673 -8.91 -13.32 29.93
C MET A 673 -8.89 -11.83 30.22
N THR A 674 -9.67 -11.03 29.49
CA THR A 674 -9.83 -9.59 29.78
C THR A 674 -10.40 -9.36 31.18
N ALA A 675 -11.38 -10.19 31.62
CA ALA A 675 -11.95 -10.08 32.96
C ALA A 675 -10.92 -10.38 34.08
N CYS A 676 -10.01 -11.31 33.86
CA CYS A 676 -8.93 -11.60 34.81
C CYS A 676 -7.88 -10.50 34.84
N ASP A 677 -7.54 -9.93 33.71
CA ASP A 677 -6.54 -8.88 33.56
C ASP A 677 -6.96 -7.59 34.32
N VAL A 678 -8.20 -7.14 34.14
CA VAL A 678 -8.71 -5.95 34.86
C VAL A 678 -9.28 -6.27 36.25
N SER A 679 -9.06 -7.48 36.80
CA SER A 679 -9.71 -7.97 38.03
C SER A 679 -9.35 -7.19 39.29
N ALA A 680 -8.25 -6.47 39.30
CA ALA A 680 -7.89 -5.59 40.41
C ALA A 680 -8.99 -4.60 40.78
N ILE A 681 -9.82 -4.20 39.81
CA ILE A 681 -10.93 -3.27 40.02
C ILE A 681 -12.04 -3.84 40.90
N ALA A 682 -12.17 -5.17 40.97
CA ALA A 682 -13.19 -5.86 41.76
C ALA A 682 -12.69 -6.31 43.16
N LYS A 683 -11.42 -6.07 43.48
CA LYS A 683 -10.80 -6.44 44.77
C LYS A 683 -11.28 -5.52 45.88
N PRO A 684 -11.12 -5.90 47.19
CA PRO A 684 -11.44 -5.01 48.31
C PRO A 684 -10.79 -3.64 48.15
N TRP A 685 -11.44 -2.60 48.63
CA TRP A 685 -11.04 -1.21 48.40
C TRP A 685 -9.58 -0.90 48.71
N GLU A 686 -9.04 -1.39 49.84
CA GLU A 686 -7.67 -1.15 50.25
C GLU A 686 -6.67 -1.76 49.25
N VAL A 687 -7.02 -2.89 48.65
CA VAL A 687 -6.23 -3.56 47.60
C VAL A 687 -6.35 -2.79 46.32
N GLN A 688 -7.59 -2.52 45.89
CA GLN A 688 -7.85 -1.84 44.61
C GLN A 688 -7.24 -0.43 44.60
N HIS A 689 -7.33 0.31 45.67
CA HIS A 689 -6.78 1.66 45.79
C HIS A 689 -5.24 1.66 45.67
N LYS A 690 -4.55 0.69 46.30
CA LYS A 690 -3.10 0.53 46.14
C LYS A 690 -2.71 0.18 44.72
N VAL A 691 -3.44 -0.76 44.09
CA VAL A 691 -3.20 -1.18 42.71
C VAL A 691 -3.42 -0.03 41.74
N ALA A 692 -4.51 0.75 41.90
CA ALA A 692 -4.79 1.91 41.06
C ALA A 692 -3.65 2.96 41.10
N LYS A 693 -3.02 3.15 42.27
CA LYS A 693 -1.82 4.01 42.38
C LYS A 693 -0.64 3.45 41.62
N LEU A 694 -0.37 2.14 41.69
CA LEU A 694 0.74 1.52 40.96
C LEU A 694 0.55 1.64 39.44
N VAL A 695 -0.69 1.43 38.95
CA VAL A 695 -1.04 1.62 37.52
C VAL A 695 -0.83 3.08 37.11
N ALA A 696 -1.37 4.01 37.90
CA ALA A 696 -1.25 5.44 37.61
C ALA A 696 0.21 5.89 37.58
N ASP A 697 1.03 5.40 38.53
CA ASP A 697 2.43 5.74 38.61
C ASP A 697 3.24 5.21 37.40
N GLU A 698 2.91 4.02 36.88
CA GLU A 698 3.50 3.50 35.66
C GLU A 698 3.06 4.30 34.42
N PHE A 699 1.81 4.70 34.36
CA PHE A 699 1.30 5.56 33.27
C PHE A 699 1.92 6.96 33.29
N PHE A 700 2.14 7.53 34.47
CA PHE A 700 2.84 8.82 34.61
C PHE A 700 4.30 8.71 34.17
N ASP A 701 4.97 7.61 34.45
CA ASP A 701 6.32 7.36 33.95
C ASP A 701 6.35 7.32 32.42
N GLN A 702 5.38 6.68 31.78
CA GLN A 702 5.25 6.74 30.32
C GLN A 702 4.98 8.17 29.84
N GLY A 703 4.11 8.92 30.50
CA GLY A 703 3.83 10.32 30.16
C GLY A 703 5.06 11.22 30.25
N ASP A 704 5.89 11.01 31.27
CA ASP A 704 7.16 11.71 31.41
C ASP A 704 8.15 11.34 30.28
N LEU A 705 8.17 10.08 29.85
CA LEU A 705 8.92 9.64 28.66
C LEU A 705 8.38 10.27 27.36
N GLU A 706 7.07 10.40 27.20
CA GLU A 706 6.47 11.09 26.04
C GLU A 706 6.88 12.56 25.99
N LYS A 707 6.89 13.26 27.13
CA LYS A 707 7.40 14.64 27.23
C LYS A 707 8.88 14.74 26.86
N LEU A 708 9.69 13.81 27.35
CA LEU A 708 11.15 13.83 27.20
C LEU A 708 11.61 13.40 25.81
N GLN A 709 11.09 12.29 25.29
CA GLN A 709 11.57 11.67 24.05
C GLN A 709 10.86 12.21 22.80
N LEU A 710 9.56 12.46 22.91
CA LEU A 710 8.73 12.86 21.78
C LEU A 710 8.43 14.36 21.76
N ASN A 711 8.78 15.09 22.84
CA ASN A 711 8.41 16.49 23.01
C ASN A 711 6.89 16.73 22.83
N GLN A 712 6.08 15.77 23.26
CA GLN A 712 4.62 15.81 23.17
C GLN A 712 4.00 15.86 24.55
N GLN A 713 2.86 16.54 24.68
CA GLN A 713 2.07 16.47 25.91
C GLN A 713 1.33 15.12 25.93
N PRO A 714 1.45 14.35 27.02
CA PRO A 714 0.73 13.11 27.18
C PRO A 714 -0.77 13.36 27.36
N ILE A 715 -1.56 12.31 27.22
CA ILE A 715 -2.97 12.36 27.55
C ILE A 715 -3.17 12.53 29.07
N ALA A 716 -4.32 13.05 29.47
CA ALA A 716 -4.61 13.36 30.89
C ALA A 716 -4.30 12.19 31.86
N MET A 717 -4.62 10.95 31.47
CA MET A 717 -4.40 9.73 32.24
C MET A 717 -2.89 9.45 32.48
N MET A 718 -2.01 9.96 31.62
CA MET A 718 -0.58 9.77 31.69
C MET A 718 0.17 11.05 32.08
N ASP A 719 -0.57 12.12 32.37
CA ASP A 719 0.03 13.39 32.77
C ASP A 719 0.09 13.49 34.29
N ARG A 720 1.30 13.39 34.86
CA ARG A 720 1.54 13.49 36.30
C ARG A 720 1.04 14.81 36.91
N GLU A 721 0.96 15.89 36.10
CA GLU A 721 0.40 17.15 36.53
C GLU A 721 -1.12 17.10 36.76
N LYS A 722 -1.79 16.08 36.18
CA LYS A 722 -3.24 15.84 36.30
C LYS A 722 -3.60 14.70 37.24
N LYS A 723 -2.71 14.35 38.15
CA LYS A 723 -2.91 13.26 39.11
C LYS A 723 -4.19 13.39 39.93
N ASP A 724 -4.67 14.60 40.16
CA ASP A 724 -5.92 14.87 40.92
C ASP A 724 -7.18 14.46 40.13
N GLU A 725 -7.08 14.30 38.79
CA GLU A 725 -8.19 13.78 37.96
C GLU A 725 -8.29 12.24 38.04
N LEU A 726 -7.39 11.53 38.71
CA LEU A 726 -7.36 10.06 38.76
C LEU A 726 -8.68 9.44 39.24
N PRO A 727 -9.40 9.93 40.28
CA PRO A 727 -10.67 9.36 40.69
C PRO A 727 -11.71 9.39 39.58
N GLN A 728 -11.81 10.50 38.83
CA GLN A 728 -12.75 10.64 37.73
C GLN A 728 -12.35 9.73 36.55
N MET A 729 -11.06 9.56 36.29
CA MET A 729 -10.56 8.63 35.27
C MET A 729 -10.89 7.18 35.62
N GLN A 730 -10.77 6.78 36.88
CA GLN A 730 -11.14 5.45 37.37
C GLN A 730 -12.65 5.19 37.18
N VAL A 731 -13.52 6.16 37.54
CA VAL A 731 -14.95 6.04 37.25
C VAL A 731 -15.19 5.83 35.75
N GLY A 732 -14.56 6.61 34.90
CA GLY A 732 -14.68 6.49 33.45
C GLY A 732 -14.24 5.12 32.91
N PHE A 733 -13.14 4.59 33.42
CA PHE A 733 -12.63 3.25 33.07
C PHE A 733 -13.59 2.15 33.51
N ILE A 734 -14.08 2.23 34.74
CA ILE A 734 -15.06 1.28 35.31
C ILE A 734 -16.33 1.27 34.46
N ASP A 735 -16.90 2.43 34.16
CA ASP A 735 -18.16 2.56 33.42
C ASP A 735 -18.05 2.09 31.98
N MET A 736 -16.91 2.32 31.34
CA MET A 736 -16.73 2.00 29.93
C MET A 736 -16.35 0.55 29.70
N ILE A 737 -15.50 -0.03 30.55
CA ILE A 737 -14.87 -1.34 30.33
C ILE A 737 -15.34 -2.36 31.39
N CYS A 738 -15.06 -2.11 32.67
CA CYS A 738 -15.19 -3.14 33.69
C CYS A 738 -16.65 -3.53 34.01
N LEU A 739 -17.52 -2.57 34.23
CA LEU A 739 -18.94 -2.86 34.53
C LEU A 739 -19.65 -3.56 33.38
N PRO A 740 -19.55 -3.12 32.11
CA PRO A 740 -20.18 -3.85 31.02
C PRO A 740 -19.64 -5.26 30.84
N LEU A 741 -18.33 -5.47 31.10
CA LEU A 741 -17.67 -6.77 31.00
C LEU A 741 -18.21 -7.72 32.09
N TYR A 742 -18.11 -7.31 33.37
CA TYR A 742 -18.56 -8.16 34.46
C TYR A 742 -20.09 -8.33 34.51
N LYS A 743 -20.85 -7.33 34.05
CA LYS A 743 -22.30 -7.45 33.94
C LYS A 743 -22.68 -8.59 32.98
N VAL A 744 -22.17 -8.58 31.74
CA VAL A 744 -22.53 -9.60 30.76
C VAL A 744 -22.07 -11.00 31.19
N LEU A 745 -20.86 -11.09 31.82
CA LEU A 745 -20.38 -12.35 32.35
C LEU A 745 -21.20 -12.83 33.54
N SER A 746 -21.60 -11.99 34.47
CA SER A 746 -22.42 -12.36 35.64
C SER A 746 -23.86 -12.68 35.26
N ASP A 747 -24.42 -12.00 34.27
CA ASP A 747 -25.75 -12.31 33.73
C ASP A 747 -25.78 -13.69 33.07
N THR A 748 -24.69 -14.07 32.41
CA THR A 748 -24.51 -15.38 31.77
C THR A 748 -24.12 -16.47 32.78
N PHE A 749 -23.22 -16.16 33.72
CA PHE A 749 -22.62 -17.08 34.70
C PHE A 749 -22.77 -16.50 36.11
N PRO A 750 -23.86 -16.81 36.83
CA PRO A 750 -24.18 -16.20 38.12
C PRO A 750 -23.10 -16.34 39.21
N TRP A 751 -22.22 -17.34 39.11
CA TRP A 751 -21.15 -17.55 40.09
C TRP A 751 -20.00 -16.51 39.97
N ILE A 752 -20.00 -15.69 38.89
CA ILE A 752 -19.06 -14.58 38.66
C ILE A 752 -19.57 -13.27 39.29
N GLN A 753 -20.83 -13.24 39.76
CA GLN A 753 -21.48 -12.09 40.39
C GLN A 753 -20.59 -11.32 41.40
N PRO A 754 -19.75 -11.97 42.23
CA PRO A 754 -18.91 -11.24 43.18
C PRO A 754 -17.95 -10.23 42.53
N LEU A 755 -17.47 -10.47 41.29
CA LEU A 755 -16.63 -9.55 40.55
C LEU A 755 -17.42 -8.29 40.13
N TYR A 756 -18.65 -8.49 39.64
CA TYR A 756 -19.55 -7.37 39.32
C TYR A 756 -19.86 -6.51 40.55
N THR A 757 -20.23 -7.18 41.67
CA THR A 757 -20.54 -6.48 42.92
C THR A 757 -19.36 -5.67 43.44
N GLY A 758 -18.17 -6.25 43.53
CA GLY A 758 -16.97 -5.56 43.98
C GLY A 758 -16.63 -4.37 43.07
N THR A 759 -16.83 -4.50 41.77
CA THR A 759 -16.62 -3.39 40.81
C THR A 759 -17.61 -2.25 41.06
N MET A 760 -18.90 -2.55 41.34
CA MET A 760 -19.91 -1.54 41.67
C MET A 760 -19.58 -0.80 42.97
N GLU A 761 -19.14 -1.54 44.01
CA GLU A 761 -18.72 -0.95 45.29
C GLU A 761 -17.53 0.00 45.10
N ASN A 762 -16.53 -0.42 44.33
CA ASN A 762 -15.34 0.42 44.10
C ASN A 762 -15.64 1.61 43.19
N ARG A 763 -16.55 1.44 42.21
CA ARG A 763 -17.08 2.58 41.43
C ARG A 763 -17.65 3.69 42.31
N GLN A 764 -18.51 3.31 43.29
CA GLN A 764 -19.09 4.29 44.17
C GLN A 764 -18.02 5.00 44.99
N ARG A 765 -17.03 4.28 45.52
CA ARG A 765 -15.94 4.87 46.28
C ARG A 765 -15.08 5.82 45.47
N TRP A 766 -14.83 5.49 44.20
CA TRP A 766 -14.12 6.40 43.29
C TRP A 766 -14.96 7.64 42.96
N GLN A 767 -16.28 7.48 42.78
CA GLN A 767 -17.18 8.59 42.57
C GLN A 767 -17.18 9.55 43.79
N ASP A 768 -17.26 9.01 45.00
CA ASP A 768 -17.20 9.79 46.24
C ASP A 768 -15.87 10.56 46.38
N LEU A 769 -14.78 9.97 45.90
CA LEU A 769 -13.47 10.65 45.87
C LEU A 769 -13.40 11.75 44.78
N ALA A 770 -13.96 11.50 43.59
CA ALA A 770 -14.01 12.48 42.53
C ALA A 770 -14.81 13.73 42.96
N GLU A 771 -15.95 13.55 43.65
CA GLU A 771 -16.75 14.65 44.20
C GLU A 771 -15.98 15.44 45.26
N LYS A 772 -15.17 14.77 46.10
CA LYS A 772 -14.28 15.45 47.07
C LYS A 772 -13.21 16.29 46.41
N VAL A 773 -12.61 15.80 45.30
CA VAL A 773 -11.62 16.56 44.50
C VAL A 773 -12.28 17.79 43.89
N GLU A 774 -13.47 17.66 43.31
CA GLU A 774 -14.24 18.79 42.78
C GLU A 774 -14.56 19.87 43.85
N MET A 775 -14.71 19.46 45.10
CA MET A 775 -14.85 20.37 46.25
C MET A 775 -13.55 21.01 46.73
N GLY A 776 -12.43 20.76 46.05
CA GLY A 776 -11.10 21.30 46.38
C GLY A 776 -10.35 20.56 47.50
N LEU A 777 -10.77 19.33 47.81
CA LEU A 777 -10.08 18.45 48.76
C LEU A 777 -9.06 17.60 47.96
N THR A 778 -7.77 17.73 48.27
CA THR A 778 -6.71 16.84 47.73
C THR A 778 -6.77 15.50 48.45
N TRP A 779 -6.81 14.39 47.75
CA TRP A 779 -6.96 13.03 48.29
C TRP A 779 -5.67 12.17 48.20
N ILE A 780 -4.65 12.65 47.47
CA ILE A 780 -3.42 11.90 47.23
C ILE A 780 -2.40 12.31 48.29
N ASP A 781 -1.89 11.36 49.08
CA ASP A 781 -0.69 11.52 49.87
C ASP A 781 0.49 11.81 48.96
N HIS A 782 0.98 13.04 48.99
CA HIS A 782 2.04 13.55 48.14
C HIS A 782 3.37 12.80 48.29
N ASP A 783 3.54 12.00 49.31
CA ASP A 783 4.83 11.42 49.70
C ASP A 783 5.25 10.18 48.87
N THR A 784 4.36 9.61 48.05
CA THR A 784 4.62 8.37 47.31
C THR A 784 4.74 8.51 45.78
N ILE A 785 4.36 9.66 45.19
CA ILE A 785 4.28 9.86 43.72
C ILE A 785 5.41 10.81 43.21
N ASP A 786 6.12 11.50 44.08
CA ASP A 786 7.03 12.60 43.70
C ASP A 786 8.51 12.21 43.50
N LYS A 787 8.86 10.95 43.29
CA LYS A 787 10.24 10.61 42.96
C LYS A 787 10.46 10.66 41.45
N PRO A 788 11.32 11.59 40.95
CA PRO A 788 11.62 11.67 39.52
C PRO A 788 12.44 10.46 39.06
N ILE A 789 12.33 10.18 37.74
CA ILE A 789 13.00 9.12 36.97
C ILE A 789 14.55 9.13 37.05
N GLU A 790 15.17 9.98 37.83
CA GLU A 790 16.64 10.07 37.94
C GLU A 790 17.33 8.78 38.43
N GLU A 791 16.61 7.88 39.10
CA GLU A 791 17.17 6.60 39.56
C GLU A 791 17.30 5.52 38.49
N PHE A 792 16.59 5.64 37.35
CA PHE A 792 16.67 4.65 36.26
C PHE A 792 17.86 4.87 35.32
N THR A 793 18.51 6.02 35.35
CA THR A 793 19.74 6.28 34.58
C THR A 793 20.99 5.74 35.22
N ALA A 794 20.95 5.37 36.52
CA ALA A 794 22.10 4.86 37.25
C ALA A 794 22.48 3.41 36.91
N SER A 795 21.55 2.62 36.34
CA SER A 795 21.88 1.25 35.92
C SER A 795 22.62 1.18 34.56
N ASN A 796 22.73 2.30 33.83
CA ASN A 796 23.49 2.34 32.57
C ASN A 796 25.00 2.52 32.78
N GLU A 797 25.48 2.75 34.01
CA GLU A 797 26.93 2.79 34.31
C GLU A 797 27.56 1.41 34.49
N ALA A 798 26.76 0.38 34.77
CA ALA A 798 27.25 -1.00 34.93
C ALA A 798 27.55 -1.72 33.60
N ILE A 799 27.23 -1.12 32.47
CA ILE A 799 27.39 -1.74 31.11
C ILE A 799 28.72 -1.31 30.44
N LYS A 800 29.56 -0.53 31.13
CA LYS A 800 30.80 0.00 30.51
C LYS A 800 31.93 -0.99 30.31
N ASP A 801 31.87 -2.17 30.89
CA ASP A 801 33.01 -3.11 30.90
C ASP A 801 32.70 -4.51 30.35
N VAL A 802 31.68 -4.66 29.49
CA VAL A 802 31.50 -5.93 28.77
C VAL A 802 32.12 -5.80 27.38
N GLU A 803 33.37 -6.24 27.25
CA GLU A 803 33.98 -6.54 25.96
C GLU A 803 33.22 -7.71 25.30
N LEU A 804 32.40 -7.38 24.29
CA LEU A 804 31.73 -8.36 23.48
C LEU A 804 32.75 -9.07 22.57
N THR A 805 33.18 -10.25 22.96
CA THR A 805 33.84 -11.19 22.06
C THR A 805 32.80 -11.78 21.12
N VAL A 806 32.71 -11.22 19.90
CA VAL A 806 31.89 -11.79 18.83
C VAL A 806 32.58 -13.05 18.31
N THR A 807 32.19 -14.20 18.79
CA THR A 807 32.49 -15.49 18.14
C THR A 807 31.59 -15.64 16.93
N THR A 808 32.14 -15.41 15.75
CA THR A 808 31.51 -15.76 14.48
C THR A 808 31.37 -17.29 14.39
N LEU A 809 30.16 -17.80 14.47
CA LEU A 809 29.83 -19.18 14.12
C LEU A 809 29.96 -19.34 12.60
N ASN A 810 31.12 -19.80 12.14
CA ASN A 810 31.34 -20.27 10.79
C ASN A 810 30.64 -21.63 10.62
N CYS A 811 29.54 -21.69 9.90
CA CYS A 811 29.03 -22.91 9.30
C CYS A 811 29.97 -23.35 8.18
N THR A 812 30.94 -24.19 8.47
CA THR A 812 31.76 -24.86 7.45
C THR A 812 31.04 -26.12 6.96
N ARG A 813 30.71 -26.14 5.68
CA ARG A 813 30.54 -27.40 4.94
C ARG A 813 31.93 -27.98 4.65
N PRO A 814 32.12 -29.28 4.70
CA PRO A 814 33.39 -29.88 4.31
C PRO A 814 33.47 -29.97 2.79
N VAL A 815 34.48 -29.32 2.22
CA VAL A 815 34.96 -29.59 0.87
C VAL A 815 36.42 -29.98 0.99
N SER A 816 36.75 -31.15 0.43
CA SER A 816 38.06 -31.76 0.36
C SER A 816 39.05 -30.92 -0.46
N ASP A 817 40.26 -30.88 0.12
CA ASP A 817 41.61 -30.70 -0.47
C ASP A 817 41.83 -29.99 -1.83
N SER A 818 42.55 -28.88 -1.83
CA SER A 818 44.00 -28.81 -2.17
C SER A 818 44.47 -27.36 -2.33
N SER A 819 45.52 -27.07 -1.53
CA SER A 819 46.66 -26.17 -1.79
C SER A 819 46.44 -24.79 -2.46
N ASN A 820 46.56 -23.68 -1.76
CA ASN A 820 47.74 -22.80 -1.76
C ASN A 820 47.48 -21.48 -0.96
N MET A 821 48.47 -21.10 -0.24
CA MET A 821 48.57 -19.93 0.63
C MET A 821 48.49 -18.61 -0.15
N ALA A 822 47.74 -17.65 0.37
CA ALA A 822 48.15 -16.25 0.35
C ALA A 822 47.47 -15.50 1.53
N LEU A 823 48.29 -14.95 2.38
CA LEU A 823 47.91 -14.08 3.53
C LEU A 823 47.17 -12.84 3.02
N VAL A 824 45.99 -12.60 3.57
CA VAL A 824 45.35 -11.28 3.55
C VAL A 824 45.15 -10.81 4.97
N LYS A 825 45.80 -9.68 5.32
CA LYS A 825 45.71 -9.00 6.61
C LYS A 825 44.31 -8.43 6.85
N PRO A 826 43.80 -8.40 8.09
CA PRO A 826 42.52 -7.81 8.41
C PRO A 826 42.57 -6.28 8.38
N ILE A 827 41.56 -5.70 7.72
CA ILE A 827 41.31 -4.24 7.73
C ILE A 827 40.62 -3.88 9.03
N LYS A 828 41.29 -3.06 9.83
CA LYS A 828 40.72 -2.41 11.02
C LYS A 828 39.92 -1.20 10.57
N THR A 829 38.61 -1.26 10.67
CA THR A 829 37.75 -0.06 10.61
C THR A 829 37.52 0.46 12.02
N SER A 830 38.17 1.61 12.30
CA SER A 830 37.96 2.34 13.54
C SER A 830 36.81 3.32 13.38
N PHE A 831 35.78 3.18 14.19
CA PHE A 831 34.74 4.21 14.34
C PHE A 831 35.23 5.27 15.31
N HIS A 832 35.40 6.50 14.83
CA HIS A 832 35.67 7.66 15.69
C HIS A 832 34.36 8.20 16.26
N SER A 833 34.20 8.11 17.57
CA SER A 833 33.20 8.82 18.34
C SER A 833 33.59 10.29 18.49
N LEU A 834 32.74 11.20 18.07
CA LEU A 834 32.88 12.63 18.36
C LEU A 834 32.47 12.94 19.79
N ARG A 835 33.49 13.17 20.65
CA ARG A 835 33.31 13.76 21.99
C ARG A 835 33.30 15.28 21.89
N ARG A 836 32.26 15.91 22.42
CA ARG A 836 32.24 17.34 22.79
C ARG A 836 33.14 17.57 23.97
N GLY A 837 34.17 18.39 23.83
CA GLY A 837 34.99 18.92 24.90
C GLY A 837 34.68 20.40 25.10
N LYS A 838 34.56 20.79 26.39
CA LYS A 838 34.35 22.15 26.86
C LYS A 838 35.65 22.96 26.92
N THR A 839 35.52 24.25 26.51
CA THR A 839 36.14 25.48 27.04
C THR A 839 37.63 25.68 27.11
N SER A 840 38.16 26.70 26.46
CA SER A 840 38.64 27.94 27.09
C SER A 840 39.22 28.93 26.08
N ASN A 841 38.79 30.17 26.20
CA ASN A 841 39.33 31.47 25.85
C ASN A 841 40.73 31.58 25.20
N LEU A 842 40.87 32.36 24.13
CA LEU A 842 41.52 33.67 24.07
C LEU A 842 41.51 34.30 22.65
N SER A 843 40.99 35.49 22.65
CA SER A 843 41.27 36.71 21.84
C SER A 843 41.99 36.61 20.47
N SER A 844 41.40 37.17 19.45
CA SER A 844 41.79 38.38 18.71
C SER A 844 40.97 38.60 17.44
N ARG A 845 40.40 39.77 17.32
CA ARG A 845 39.86 40.42 16.13
C ARG A 845 41.00 41.01 15.28
N PRO A 846 40.80 41.63 14.06
CA PRO A 846 39.59 41.84 13.23
C PRO A 846 39.85 41.68 11.72
N THR A 847 38.85 41.73 10.82
CA THR A 847 38.56 42.73 9.77
C THR A 847 37.52 42.22 8.75
N ARG A 848 36.46 42.93 8.65
CA ARG A 848 35.73 43.67 7.59
C ARG A 848 35.79 43.17 6.15
N SER A 849 34.58 42.87 5.59
CA SER A 849 33.92 43.62 4.50
C SER A 849 32.54 42.93 4.24
N LYS A 850 31.45 43.56 4.48
CA LYS A 850 30.52 44.42 3.70
C LYS A 850 30.22 43.91 2.29
N LEU A 851 28.94 43.57 2.08
CA LEU A 851 27.96 44.25 1.19
C LEU A 851 26.70 43.42 1.10
N THR A 852 25.64 43.91 1.62
CA THR A 852 24.43 44.57 1.13
C THR A 852 23.31 43.71 0.57
N ARG A 853 22.17 43.83 1.26
CA ARG A 853 20.85 44.31 0.84
C ARG A 853 20.11 43.45 -0.18
N SER A 854 18.81 43.13 -0.08
CA SER A 854 17.65 43.98 0.31
C SER A 854 16.38 43.09 0.29
N LEU A 855 15.51 43.17 1.32
CA LEU A 855 14.16 43.67 1.30
C LEU A 855 13.18 43.11 0.23
N TYR A 856 12.09 42.53 0.64
CA TYR A 856 10.77 43.18 0.55
C TYR A 856 9.73 42.48 1.46
N ALA A 857 8.95 43.36 2.07
CA ALA A 857 7.89 43.14 3.01
C ALA A 857 6.52 42.93 2.33
N ALA A 858 5.57 42.44 3.15
CA ALA A 858 4.16 42.37 2.86
C ALA A 858 3.49 43.74 2.58
N PRO A 859 2.28 43.76 2.04
CA PRO A 859 1.24 44.41 2.84
C PRO A 859 -0.13 43.71 2.85
N SER A 860 -0.81 44.00 3.94
CA SER A 860 -2.21 43.84 4.27
C SER A 860 -3.14 44.80 3.56
N SER A 861 -4.40 44.43 3.33
CA SER A 861 -5.62 45.30 3.44
C SER A 861 -6.85 44.41 3.24
N ARG A 862 -7.66 44.26 4.19
CA ARG A 862 -8.98 44.86 4.57
C ARG A 862 -9.82 45.33 3.36
N GLU A 863 -11.04 44.79 3.26
CA GLU A 863 -12.26 45.57 3.24
C GLU A 863 -13.52 44.71 3.40
N GLU A 864 -14.33 45.20 4.32
CA GLU A 864 -15.71 44.85 4.67
C GLU A 864 -16.69 45.03 3.49
N ARG A 865 -17.78 44.28 3.49
CA ARG A 865 -19.15 44.83 3.44
C ARG A 865 -20.22 43.81 3.75
N GLU A 866 -20.98 44.20 4.74
CA GLU A 866 -22.32 43.81 5.20
C GLU A 866 -23.37 43.61 4.09
N ARG A 867 -24.37 42.75 4.38
CA ARG A 867 -25.82 43.02 4.55
C ARG A 867 -26.61 41.71 4.59
N THR A 868 -27.16 41.43 5.69
CA THR A 868 -28.54 41.60 6.26
C THR A 868 -29.61 40.59 5.78
N VAL A 869 -30.11 39.86 6.80
CA VAL A 869 -31.53 39.70 7.28
C VAL A 869 -32.40 38.67 6.56
N ARG A 870 -32.87 37.61 7.25
CA ARG A 870 -34.09 37.36 8.00
C ARG A 870 -34.32 35.87 8.25
N GLU A 871 -34.47 35.57 9.50
CA GLU A 871 -35.50 34.81 10.25
C GLU A 871 -36.25 33.66 9.55
N GLU A 872 -36.14 32.47 10.11
CA GLU A 872 -37.23 31.79 10.82
C GLU A 872 -36.78 30.48 11.47
N LYS A 873 -37.04 30.31 12.78
CA LYS A 873 -37.04 29.06 13.57
C LYS A 873 -38.47 28.48 13.52
N PRO A 874 -38.79 27.21 13.95
CA PRO A 874 -38.14 26.34 14.87
C PRO A 874 -38.27 24.81 14.60
N ALA A 875 -37.64 24.03 15.52
CA ALA A 875 -37.89 22.65 15.90
C ALA A 875 -37.11 21.54 15.17
N THR A 876 -36.12 20.99 15.82
CA THR A 876 -36.14 19.70 16.49
C THR A 876 -34.75 19.38 17.11
N GLU A 877 -34.67 19.63 18.41
CA GLU A 877 -33.70 19.02 19.30
C GLU A 877 -34.11 17.57 19.58
N VAL A 878 -33.36 16.57 19.11
CA VAL A 878 -33.25 15.22 19.74
C VAL A 878 -32.06 14.40 19.14
N ALA A 879 -31.44 14.80 18.03
CA ALA A 879 -30.46 13.92 17.33
C ALA A 879 -28.98 14.14 17.67
N SER A 880 -28.62 15.04 18.59
CA SER A 880 -27.22 15.41 18.83
C SER A 880 -26.50 14.74 20.01
N GLN A 881 -27.20 13.98 20.85
CA GLN A 881 -26.57 13.35 22.03
C GLN A 881 -25.99 11.96 21.74
N THR A 882 -26.46 11.23 20.75
CA THR A 882 -25.95 9.89 20.42
C THR A 882 -24.61 9.91 19.64
N ASN A 883 -24.32 10.99 18.92
CA ASN A 883 -23.08 11.08 18.13
C ASN A 883 -21.83 11.54 18.94
N LYS A 884 -22.03 12.15 20.12
CA LYS A 884 -20.91 12.51 21.01
C LYS A 884 -20.38 11.32 21.80
N ALA A 885 -21.24 10.38 22.18
CA ALA A 885 -20.83 9.16 22.89
C ALA A 885 -20.02 8.20 21.99
N SER A 886 -20.34 8.13 20.70
CA SER A 886 -19.61 7.30 19.75
C SER A 886 -18.18 7.82 19.42
N LYS A 887 -17.98 9.14 19.40
CA LYS A 887 -16.65 9.73 19.19
C LYS A 887 -15.72 9.61 20.41
N HIS A 888 -16.28 9.56 21.63
CA HIS A 888 -15.48 9.31 22.83
C HIS A 888 -15.04 7.84 22.97
N LYS A 889 -15.88 6.88 22.52
CA LYS A 889 -15.54 5.45 22.54
C LYS A 889 -14.33 5.10 21.65
N GLY A 890 -14.20 5.75 20.49
CA GLY A 890 -13.07 5.54 19.60
C GLY A 890 -11.73 6.14 20.09
N ARG A 891 -11.80 7.20 20.89
CA ARG A 891 -10.58 7.83 21.42
C ARG A 891 -9.96 7.09 22.60
N LEU A 892 -10.77 6.47 23.47
CA LEU A 892 -10.22 5.70 24.60
C LEU A 892 -9.59 4.35 24.16
N CYS A 893 -10.06 3.76 23.08
CA CYS A 893 -9.52 2.51 22.53
C CYS A 893 -8.10 2.67 21.97
N HIS A 894 -7.70 3.89 21.57
CA HIS A 894 -6.32 4.21 21.16
C HIS A 894 -5.47 4.76 22.32
N MET A 895 -6.03 4.89 23.49
CA MET A 895 -5.39 5.54 24.64
C MET A 895 -4.95 4.56 25.74
N LEU A 896 -5.49 3.34 25.77
CA LEU A 896 -5.08 2.24 26.63
C LEU A 896 -4.36 1.19 25.78
#